data_1023f6184e501cdfa73553f0e5f2878c
#
_entry.id   1023f6184e501cdfa73553f0e5f2878c
#
_cell.length_a   1.000
_cell.length_b   1.000
_cell.length_c   1.000
_cell.angle_alpha   90.00
_cell.angle_beta   90.00
_cell.angle_gamma   90.00
#
_symmetry.space_group_name_H-M   'P 1'
#
loop_
_entity.id
_entity.type
_entity.pdbx_description
1 polymer ?
#
loop_
_entity_poly.entity_id
_entity_poly.type
_entity_poly.pdbx_seq_one_letter_code
_entity_poly.pdbx_strand_id
1 'polypeptide(L)'
;MLASLCRAVAIIFSIVLLVSCGGGGGGQSSVPTAATPPAATPPTSQSPIDASLGTLLQRPVMQCGSSVDTLTADTAPNSLVVFESGPVRPLALSSDGQRLYVTNAPANCLEIYDIEGDTLRLVSTVSVGLEPVAVAERAANEVWVVNHLSDSVSVVRLDGTPRVLRTLQVGDEPRDIVFAGTSRDRAFISSANRGQNRPGFTSASLVTPGTGRADIWIYDAAQLDDSLNGKPLSVLTLPSDVPRALAISNDGRTVYAASFMSGNRTTVLHRDALNIPKPGISTSADGVQAPATGLIVRFDGTAWRDEVRNDWSSRVKFTLPDEDVFAIDATAATPTLGSRHSGVGTTLFNMAVNPADGRLFVTNTEALNEVRFEGSGQRGNTTVRGRIAESRVTVITPASGAVTPVHLNRHVNFALPQGASIPAAEKSKSLSQPTALVFSPNGETLYTAAFGSSKVAALPTSALVSGNYAPDSSRHIDVPAGPAGLAINASGNRLFVYSRIAHAVVVVDVANRSVLSTRNLFSPESAAVREGRRFLYDATLSSANGTVSCASCHVFGDLDHLAWDLGNPDERTELNPNAYLPLSPRTTIRFHPLKGPMTTQTLRGMRGNGPMHWRGDRTGTARAVVRGQTESLEEAAFKEFNGAFVGLLGRETPISPAQMQAFTDFAMQLAMPPNPVRALDNSLTTEEAAGRDLYMNFPITLLGSCDNCHRLRPNNGQFGTNGLMTFEGGRITENFKIPQLRNMYTKVGMFGFSADGGGVTGAQIRGFGFSHDGALDTLDNFFRDPVFLFPPPAAETRRQVTAFVLAFDSDLFPIVGQQVTWRPGASDVIESRLALLRTQAQTLTPRRVCDLVARATVNGTVFSALLQSDGSWAMRGGGLRSDAELRGLATVTQPLTFTCVPPGTGRRIALDQA
;
A
#
# COMPACT_ATOMS: atom_id res chain seq x y z
N MET A 1 15.10 42.07 0.38
CA MET A 1 16.07 41.07 -0.10
C MET A 1 17.46 41.23 0.54
N LEU A 2 18.07 42.41 0.55
CA LEU A 2 19.39 42.59 1.20
C LEU A 2 19.39 42.41 2.73
N ALA A 3 18.31 42.73 3.41
CA ALA A 3 18.19 42.59 4.87
C ALA A 3 18.08 41.14 5.40
N SER A 4 17.61 40.23 4.57
CA SER A 4 17.54 38.78 4.92
C SER A 4 18.86 38.07 4.69
N LEU A 5 19.64 38.50 3.71
CA LEU A 5 20.96 37.95 3.44
C LEU A 5 21.98 38.32 4.53
N CYS A 6 21.92 39.55 5.06
CA CYS A 6 22.82 39.99 6.15
C CYS A 6 22.55 39.26 7.48
N ARG A 7 21.32 38.79 7.73
CA ARG A 7 21.01 38.04 8.97
C ARG A 7 21.50 36.60 8.94
N ALA A 8 21.49 35.95 7.78
CA ALA A 8 22.00 34.58 7.63
C ALA A 8 23.55 34.52 7.77
N VAL A 9 24.24 35.54 7.25
CA VAL A 9 25.71 35.63 7.32
C VAL A 9 26.20 35.97 8.74
N ALA A 10 25.46 36.77 9.49
CA ALA A 10 25.85 37.17 10.86
C ALA A 10 25.80 35.99 11.87
N ILE A 11 24.93 35.02 11.66
CA ILE A 11 24.81 33.84 12.55
C ILE A 11 25.95 32.85 12.28
N ILE A 12 26.46 32.75 11.07
CA ILE A 12 27.55 31.83 10.69
C ILE A 12 28.92 32.34 11.19
N PHE A 13 29.17 33.65 11.26
CA PHE A 13 30.44 34.19 11.72
C PHE A 13 30.63 34.17 13.24
N SER A 14 29.58 34.09 14.04
CA SER A 14 29.68 34.06 15.52
C SER A 14 30.05 32.68 16.08
N ILE A 15 30.06 31.61 15.27
CA ILE A 15 30.32 30.22 15.72
C ILE A 15 31.77 29.77 15.48
N VAL A 16 32.55 30.52 14.69
CA VAL A 16 33.92 30.11 14.29
C VAL A 16 35.02 30.60 15.27
N LEU A 17 34.69 31.41 16.30
CA LEU A 17 35.71 32.07 17.16
C LEU A 17 35.82 31.48 18.59
N LEU A 18 35.33 30.30 18.88
CA LEU A 18 35.41 29.69 20.24
C LEU A 18 35.95 28.25 20.26
N VAL A 19 37.01 27.94 19.54
CA VAL A 19 37.76 26.68 19.78
C VAL A 19 39.26 26.99 19.75
N SER A 20 39.81 27.33 20.90
CA SER A 20 41.22 27.13 21.19
C SER A 20 41.51 27.23 22.70
N CYS A 21 42.31 26.27 23.18
CA CYS A 21 43.00 26.10 24.48
C CYS A 21 42.19 25.38 25.61
N GLY A 22 42.65 24.18 25.97
CA GLY A 22 43.72 23.72 26.81
C GLY A 22 43.23 22.76 27.86
N GLY A 23 43.65 21.57 27.91
CA GLY A 23 44.66 20.95 28.75
C GLY A 23 44.24 20.29 30.05
N GLY A 24 44.39 18.96 30.12
CA GLY A 24 45.02 18.29 31.26
C GLY A 24 44.21 17.76 32.41
N GLY A 25 44.40 16.45 32.73
CA GLY A 25 44.32 15.95 34.07
C GLY A 25 43.55 14.63 34.28
N GLY A 26 44.26 13.55 34.49
CA GLY A 26 43.73 12.19 34.70
C GLY A 26 43.24 11.93 36.14
N GLY A 27 42.51 10.87 36.26
CA GLY A 27 42.08 10.32 37.56
C GLY A 27 41.39 8.96 37.37
N GLN A 28 42.15 7.91 37.70
CA GLN A 28 41.61 6.56 37.82
C GLN A 28 40.73 6.43 39.05
N SER A 29 39.63 5.75 38.99
CA SER A 29 39.02 5.10 40.16
C SER A 29 38.30 3.82 39.77
N SER A 30 38.58 2.83 40.57
CA SER A 30 38.26 1.42 40.56
C SER A 30 36.79 1.05 40.62
N VAL A 31 36.44 -0.02 39.87
CA VAL A 31 35.12 -0.70 39.84
C VAL A 31 35.08 -1.75 40.96
N PRO A 32 34.02 -1.90 41.74
CA PRO A 32 33.82 -3.10 42.56
C PRO A 32 33.04 -4.17 41.80
N THR A 33 33.56 -5.37 41.85
CA THR A 33 32.95 -6.63 41.40
C THR A 33 31.69 -6.96 42.19
N ALA A 34 30.59 -7.24 41.53
CA ALA A 34 29.40 -7.81 42.12
C ALA A 34 29.21 -9.27 41.68
N ALA A 35 28.80 -10.07 42.66
CA ALA A 35 28.69 -11.52 42.61
C ALA A 35 27.58 -12.06 41.69
N THR A 36 27.86 -13.21 41.12
CA THR A 36 26.95 -14.02 40.29
C THR A 36 25.86 -14.68 41.10
N PRO A 37 24.58 -14.66 40.72
CA PRO A 37 23.56 -15.54 41.30
C PRO A 37 23.47 -16.88 40.53
N PRO A 38 23.00 -17.96 41.16
CA PRO A 38 23.03 -19.31 40.62
C PRO A 38 21.98 -19.57 39.55
N ALA A 39 22.32 -20.50 38.63
CA ALA A 39 21.50 -20.93 37.50
C ALA A 39 20.16 -21.56 37.94
N ALA A 40 19.06 -21.07 37.34
CA ALA A 40 17.75 -21.70 37.45
C ALA A 40 17.52 -22.62 36.25
N THR A 41 17.12 -23.85 36.57
CA THR A 41 16.66 -24.89 35.61
C THR A 41 15.39 -24.47 34.91
N PRO A 42 15.22 -24.77 33.61
CA PRO A 42 14.01 -24.39 32.85
C PRO A 42 12.84 -25.32 33.19
N PRO A 43 11.60 -24.80 33.30
CA PRO A 43 10.42 -25.63 33.41
C PRO A 43 9.98 -26.14 32.03
N THR A 44 9.85 -27.44 31.90
CA THR A 44 9.18 -28.14 30.81
C THR A 44 7.69 -28.06 31.06
N SER A 45 6.96 -27.25 30.24
CA SER A 45 5.53 -27.47 29.95
C SER A 45 5.19 -26.89 28.60
N GLN A 46 5.06 -27.76 27.60
CA GLN A 46 4.46 -27.43 26.32
C GLN A 46 2.94 -27.29 26.48
N SER A 47 2.40 -26.17 26.01
CA SER A 47 0.95 -25.91 25.97
C SER A 47 0.29 -26.69 24.82
N PRO A 48 -0.95 -27.18 24.96
CA PRO A 48 -1.63 -28.05 23.97
C PRO A 48 -1.99 -27.37 22.65
N ILE A 49 -1.71 -26.10 22.47
CA ILE A 49 -2.11 -25.31 21.27
C ILE A 49 -1.14 -25.52 20.10
N ASP A 50 0.10 -25.94 20.35
CA ASP A 50 1.10 -26.11 19.29
C ASP A 50 0.93 -27.39 18.45
N ALA A 51 0.21 -28.37 18.95
CA ALA A 51 0.05 -29.67 18.26
C ALA A 51 -1.00 -29.65 17.14
N SER A 52 -1.98 -28.72 17.17
CA SER A 52 -3.04 -28.63 16.16
C SER A 52 -2.64 -27.84 14.89
N LEU A 53 -1.66 -26.90 15.02
CA LEU A 53 -1.15 -26.14 13.88
C LEU A 53 -0.13 -26.93 13.04
N GLY A 54 0.64 -27.83 13.65
CA GLY A 54 1.60 -28.67 12.95
C GLY A 54 0.99 -29.69 11.99
N THR A 55 -0.23 -30.15 12.25
CA THR A 55 -0.91 -31.17 11.43
C THR A 55 -1.66 -30.58 10.24
N LEU A 56 -2.01 -29.29 10.26
CA LEU A 56 -2.65 -28.59 9.13
C LEU A 56 -1.65 -28.18 8.04
N LEU A 57 -0.35 -28.18 8.34
CA LEU A 57 0.71 -27.76 7.41
C LEU A 57 1.30 -28.91 6.57
N GLN A 58 0.87 -30.15 6.75
CA GLN A 58 1.46 -31.33 6.10
C GLN A 58 0.63 -31.96 4.95
N ARG A 59 -0.33 -31.23 4.37
CA ARG A 59 -1.02 -31.73 3.17
C ARG A 59 -0.36 -31.20 1.89
N PRO A 60 -0.19 -32.05 0.85
CA PRO A 60 0.41 -31.61 -0.41
C PRO A 60 -0.44 -30.49 -1.01
N VAL A 61 0.20 -29.37 -1.28
CA VAL A 61 -0.38 -28.15 -1.86
C VAL A 61 -0.15 -28.24 -3.37
N MET A 62 -1.20 -28.12 -4.17
CA MET A 62 -1.08 -28.08 -5.64
C MET A 62 -0.52 -26.73 -6.07
N GLN A 63 0.41 -26.74 -7.01
CA GLN A 63 1.08 -25.55 -7.56
C GLN A 63 0.39 -25.04 -8.82
N CYS A 64 0.51 -23.75 -9.09
CA CYS A 64 0.13 -23.19 -10.38
C CYS A 64 0.87 -23.92 -11.51
N GLY A 65 0.13 -24.64 -12.35
CA GLY A 65 0.69 -25.30 -13.54
C GLY A 65 1.32 -26.68 -13.33
N SER A 66 1.21 -27.31 -12.15
CA SER A 66 1.80 -28.64 -11.92
C SER A 66 0.79 -29.74 -11.61
N SER A 67 1.06 -30.93 -12.09
CA SER A 67 0.65 -32.18 -11.52
C SER A 67 1.46 -32.44 -10.22
N VAL A 68 0.81 -33.00 -9.23
CA VAL A 68 1.31 -33.27 -7.89
C VAL A 68 2.78 -33.72 -7.85
N ASP A 69 3.72 -32.81 -7.56
CA ASP A 69 5.06 -33.17 -7.15
C ASP A 69 5.37 -32.57 -5.76
N THR A 70 5.95 -33.42 -4.93
CA THR A 70 6.34 -33.08 -3.56
C THR A 70 7.45 -32.04 -3.56
N LEU A 71 7.11 -30.80 -3.14
CA LEU A 71 8.12 -29.77 -2.95
C LEU A 71 8.99 -30.04 -1.71
N THR A 72 10.25 -30.20 -1.92
CA THR A 72 11.27 -29.82 -0.94
C THR A 72 11.41 -28.31 -1.01
N ALA A 73 11.15 -27.61 0.09
CA ALA A 73 11.31 -26.17 0.20
C ALA A 73 12.83 -25.84 0.15
N ASP A 74 13.36 -25.73 -1.05
CA ASP A 74 14.65 -25.10 -1.27
C ASP A 74 14.41 -23.59 -1.41
N THR A 75 14.26 -22.94 -0.28
CA THR A 75 14.15 -21.50 -0.17
C THR A 75 15.54 -20.89 -0.27
N ALA A 76 16.06 -20.77 -1.47
CA ALA A 76 17.20 -19.88 -1.69
C ALA A 76 16.80 -18.47 -1.20
N PRO A 77 17.59 -17.84 -0.34
CA PRO A 77 17.34 -16.46 0.06
C PRO A 77 17.28 -15.61 -1.22
N ASN A 78 16.19 -14.86 -1.44
CA ASN A 78 15.86 -14.02 -2.60
C ASN A 78 14.97 -14.65 -3.68
N SER A 79 14.37 -15.82 -3.47
CA SER A 79 13.44 -16.41 -4.45
C SER A 79 12.04 -15.80 -4.43
N LEU A 80 11.74 -14.91 -3.49
CA LEU A 80 10.44 -14.25 -3.33
C LEU A 80 10.62 -12.76 -3.04
N VAL A 81 9.77 -11.93 -3.65
CA VAL A 81 9.60 -10.51 -3.33
C VAL A 81 8.18 -10.31 -2.85
N VAL A 82 8.00 -9.64 -1.71
CA VAL A 82 6.69 -9.39 -1.08
C VAL A 82 6.28 -7.95 -1.37
N PHE A 83 5.20 -7.77 -2.14
CA PHE A 83 4.70 -6.45 -2.52
C PHE A 83 3.46 -6.02 -1.72
N GLU A 84 2.75 -6.97 -1.14
CA GLU A 84 1.53 -6.75 -0.35
C GLU A 84 0.41 -6.05 -1.13
N SER A 85 0.16 -6.50 -2.37
CA SER A 85 -0.96 -6.01 -3.18
C SER A 85 -2.30 -6.40 -2.57
N GLY A 86 -3.16 -5.41 -2.34
CA GLY A 86 -4.47 -5.63 -1.72
C GLY A 86 -5.50 -6.24 -2.69
N PRO A 87 -6.04 -7.45 -2.45
CA PRO A 87 -7.08 -8.05 -3.29
C PRO A 87 -8.31 -7.14 -3.41
N VAL A 88 -8.91 -7.03 -4.60
CA VAL A 88 -10.10 -6.22 -4.85
C VAL A 88 -11.31 -7.10 -5.17
N ARG A 89 -11.19 -7.92 -6.21
CA ARG A 89 -12.21 -8.88 -6.65
C ARG A 89 -11.55 -10.24 -6.92
N PRO A 90 -10.97 -10.88 -5.89
CA PRO A 90 -10.16 -12.09 -6.09
C PRO A 90 -10.98 -13.33 -6.45
N LEU A 91 -12.33 -13.28 -6.34
CA LEU A 91 -13.26 -14.35 -6.67
C LEU A 91 -14.27 -13.91 -7.71
N ALA A 92 -14.59 -14.79 -8.64
CA ALA A 92 -15.77 -14.68 -9.50
C ALA A 92 -16.39 -16.07 -9.72
N LEU A 93 -17.73 -16.15 -9.68
CA LEU A 93 -18.48 -17.34 -10.12
C LEU A 93 -18.70 -17.28 -11.63
N SER A 94 -18.67 -18.44 -12.29
CA SER A 94 -19.16 -18.55 -13.66
C SER A 94 -20.65 -18.24 -13.74
N SER A 95 -21.10 -17.78 -14.89
CA SER A 95 -22.51 -17.42 -15.13
C SER A 95 -23.48 -18.59 -14.92
N ASP A 96 -23.02 -19.83 -15.13
CA ASP A 96 -23.78 -21.06 -14.87
C ASP A 96 -23.69 -21.53 -13.40
N GLY A 97 -22.87 -20.85 -12.57
CA GLY A 97 -22.66 -21.18 -11.18
C GLY A 97 -21.91 -22.50 -10.90
N GLN A 98 -21.31 -23.12 -11.94
CA GLN A 98 -20.61 -24.41 -11.81
C GLN A 98 -19.13 -24.27 -11.50
N ARG A 99 -18.56 -23.07 -11.72
CA ARG A 99 -17.12 -22.80 -11.53
C ARG A 99 -16.87 -21.61 -10.63
N LEU A 100 -15.76 -21.69 -9.92
CA LEU A 100 -15.20 -20.59 -9.16
C LEU A 100 -13.82 -20.25 -9.72
N TYR A 101 -13.61 -18.98 -10.10
CA TYR A 101 -12.35 -18.40 -10.52
C TYR A 101 -11.71 -17.70 -9.33
N VAL A 102 -10.42 -17.96 -9.07
CA VAL A 102 -9.69 -17.45 -7.90
C VAL A 102 -8.35 -16.88 -8.33
N THR A 103 -8.07 -15.61 -8.04
CA THR A 103 -6.73 -15.05 -8.21
C THR A 103 -5.84 -15.45 -7.06
N ASN A 104 -4.67 -16.00 -7.36
CA ASN A 104 -3.64 -16.33 -6.37
C ASN A 104 -2.45 -15.37 -6.56
N ALA A 105 -2.46 -14.24 -5.84
CA ALA A 105 -1.47 -13.18 -5.99
C ALA A 105 -0.03 -13.66 -5.73
N PRO A 106 0.30 -14.35 -4.61
CA PRO A 106 1.68 -14.79 -4.37
C PRO A 106 2.21 -15.79 -5.39
N ALA A 107 1.32 -16.54 -6.04
CA ALA A 107 1.68 -17.55 -7.05
C ALA A 107 1.62 -17.00 -8.48
N ASN A 108 1.09 -15.79 -8.69
CA ASN A 108 0.95 -15.14 -9.98
C ASN A 108 0.10 -15.97 -10.96
N CYS A 109 -1.04 -16.49 -10.49
CA CYS A 109 -1.92 -17.34 -11.31
C CYS A 109 -3.41 -17.14 -11.04
N LEU A 110 -4.21 -17.57 -12.00
CA LEU A 110 -5.64 -17.83 -11.87
C LEU A 110 -5.84 -19.32 -11.60
N GLU A 111 -6.52 -19.66 -10.51
CA GLU A 111 -6.97 -21.02 -10.22
C GLU A 111 -8.45 -21.18 -10.61
N ILE A 112 -8.80 -22.28 -11.25
CA ILE A 112 -10.15 -22.58 -11.75
C ILE A 112 -10.63 -23.83 -11.03
N TYR A 113 -11.75 -23.71 -10.34
CA TYR A 113 -12.35 -24.80 -9.56
C TYR A 113 -13.71 -25.15 -10.13
N ASP A 114 -14.04 -26.46 -10.23
CA ASP A 114 -15.40 -26.92 -10.31
C ASP A 114 -16.02 -26.93 -8.89
N ILE A 115 -17.27 -26.53 -8.79
CA ILE A 115 -18.05 -26.56 -7.54
C ILE A 115 -18.77 -27.89 -7.47
N GLU A 116 -18.31 -28.80 -6.59
CA GLU A 116 -18.88 -30.14 -6.37
C GLU A 116 -19.61 -30.19 -5.03
N GLY A 117 -20.88 -29.76 -5.02
CA GLY A 117 -21.66 -29.61 -3.81
C GLY A 117 -21.06 -28.60 -2.83
N ASP A 118 -20.53 -29.08 -1.72
CA ASP A 118 -19.91 -28.26 -0.66
C ASP A 118 -18.39 -28.22 -0.75
N THR A 119 -17.80 -28.73 -1.86
CA THR A 119 -16.35 -28.81 -2.05
C THR A 119 -15.90 -28.14 -3.35
N LEU A 120 -14.62 -27.77 -3.40
CA LEU A 120 -13.98 -27.18 -4.56
C LEU A 120 -12.93 -28.15 -5.11
N ARG A 121 -13.10 -28.59 -6.37
CA ARG A 121 -12.10 -29.40 -7.08
C ARG A 121 -11.31 -28.53 -8.04
N LEU A 122 -10.00 -28.42 -7.84
CA LEU A 122 -9.13 -27.71 -8.78
C LEU A 122 -9.11 -28.41 -10.13
N VAL A 123 -9.47 -27.65 -11.17
CA VAL A 123 -9.49 -28.14 -12.57
C VAL A 123 -8.26 -27.70 -13.33
N SER A 124 -7.86 -26.45 -13.15
CA SER A 124 -6.76 -25.87 -13.90
C SER A 124 -6.15 -24.68 -13.17
N THR A 125 -4.88 -24.41 -13.45
CA THR A 125 -4.21 -23.18 -13.08
C THR A 125 -3.65 -22.53 -14.35
N VAL A 126 -3.81 -21.19 -14.45
CA VAL A 126 -3.32 -20.41 -15.57
C VAL A 126 -2.38 -19.35 -15.03
N SER A 127 -1.13 -19.41 -15.43
CA SER A 127 -0.17 -18.37 -15.07
C SER A 127 -0.54 -17.05 -15.76
N VAL A 128 -0.61 -15.99 -14.99
CA VAL A 128 -0.95 -14.63 -15.45
C VAL A 128 0.18 -13.64 -15.09
N GLY A 129 -0.08 -12.34 -15.02
CA GLY A 129 0.89 -11.35 -14.58
C GLY A 129 1.14 -11.38 -13.07
N LEU A 130 2.05 -10.52 -12.62
CA LEU A 130 2.43 -10.43 -11.19
C LEU A 130 1.31 -9.82 -10.37
N GLU A 131 1.10 -10.41 -9.18
CA GLU A 131 0.12 -9.95 -8.18
C GLU A 131 -1.29 -9.76 -8.78
N PRO A 132 -1.96 -10.83 -9.28
CA PRO A 132 -3.33 -10.72 -9.75
C PRO A 132 -4.29 -10.42 -8.58
N VAL A 133 -5.09 -9.35 -8.72
CA VAL A 133 -5.96 -8.82 -7.64
C VAL A 133 -7.45 -8.85 -7.95
N ALA A 134 -7.82 -9.03 -9.22
CA ALA A 134 -9.22 -9.11 -9.62
C ALA A 134 -9.43 -10.04 -10.82
N VAL A 135 -10.60 -10.68 -10.87
CA VAL A 135 -11.04 -11.51 -12.00
C VAL A 135 -12.53 -11.25 -12.31
N ALA A 136 -12.86 -11.19 -13.59
CA ALA A 136 -14.25 -11.08 -14.05
C ALA A 136 -14.49 -11.99 -15.26
N GLU A 137 -15.63 -12.68 -15.27
CA GLU A 137 -16.10 -13.43 -16.42
C GLU A 137 -16.70 -12.45 -17.45
N ARG A 138 -16.19 -12.52 -18.69
CA ARG A 138 -16.80 -11.83 -19.83
C ARG A 138 -17.87 -12.69 -20.50
N ALA A 139 -17.57 -13.94 -20.70
CA ALA A 139 -18.41 -14.94 -21.32
C ALA A 139 -18.06 -16.33 -20.76
N ALA A 140 -18.92 -17.32 -20.94
CA ALA A 140 -18.72 -18.71 -20.43
C ALA A 140 -17.34 -19.33 -20.81
N ASN A 141 -16.70 -18.82 -21.85
CA ASN A 141 -15.40 -19.31 -22.33
C ASN A 141 -14.27 -18.30 -22.17
N GLU A 142 -14.48 -17.16 -21.46
CA GLU A 142 -13.47 -16.11 -21.34
C GLU A 142 -13.56 -15.37 -20.02
N VAL A 143 -12.44 -15.27 -19.29
CA VAL A 143 -12.28 -14.46 -18.10
C VAL A 143 -11.12 -13.50 -18.25
N TRP A 144 -11.21 -12.32 -17.65
CA TRP A 144 -10.14 -11.33 -17.62
C TRP A 144 -9.59 -11.19 -16.20
N VAL A 145 -8.25 -11.17 -16.08
CA VAL A 145 -7.52 -11.11 -14.81
C VAL A 145 -6.68 -9.86 -14.76
N VAL A 146 -6.87 -9.04 -13.74
CA VAL A 146 -6.12 -7.80 -13.49
C VAL A 146 -4.85 -8.11 -12.72
N ASN A 147 -3.69 -7.78 -13.30
CA ASN A 147 -2.37 -8.02 -12.74
C ASN A 147 -1.77 -6.71 -12.24
N HIS A 148 -1.83 -6.50 -10.94
CA HIS A 148 -1.52 -5.22 -10.29
C HIS A 148 -0.09 -4.72 -10.55
N LEU A 149 0.92 -5.61 -10.39
CA LEU A 149 2.34 -5.26 -10.60
C LEU A 149 2.86 -5.52 -12.02
N SER A 150 2.00 -5.95 -12.91
CA SER A 150 2.35 -6.06 -14.34
C SER A 150 1.72 -4.98 -15.19
N ASP A 151 0.99 -4.04 -14.58
CA ASP A 151 0.28 -2.96 -15.27
C ASP A 151 -0.53 -3.51 -16.46
N SER A 152 -1.20 -4.64 -16.25
CA SER A 152 -1.77 -5.42 -17.35
C SER A 152 -3.05 -6.14 -16.96
N VAL A 153 -3.78 -6.55 -18.00
CA VAL A 153 -4.90 -7.49 -17.89
C VAL A 153 -4.64 -8.70 -18.77
N SER A 154 -4.74 -9.90 -18.20
CA SER A 154 -4.65 -11.15 -18.93
C SER A 154 -6.04 -11.58 -19.40
N VAL A 155 -6.25 -11.71 -20.70
CA VAL A 155 -7.44 -12.31 -21.33
C VAL A 155 -7.23 -13.82 -21.38
N VAL A 156 -7.98 -14.56 -20.58
CA VAL A 156 -7.86 -16.02 -20.42
C VAL A 156 -9.02 -16.69 -21.14
N ARG A 157 -8.69 -17.56 -22.11
CA ARG A 157 -9.64 -18.41 -22.80
C ARG A 157 -9.81 -19.73 -22.05
N LEU A 158 -11.05 -20.18 -21.88
CA LEU A 158 -11.42 -21.36 -21.09
C LEU A 158 -11.81 -22.58 -21.95
N ASP A 159 -12.00 -22.42 -23.25
CA ASP A 159 -12.29 -23.51 -24.18
C ASP A 159 -11.06 -24.43 -24.33
N GLY A 160 -11.28 -25.73 -24.22
CA GLY A 160 -10.18 -26.71 -24.16
C GLY A 160 -9.33 -26.54 -22.90
N THR A 161 -8.01 -26.52 -23.03
CA THR A 161 -7.12 -26.26 -21.89
C THR A 161 -7.02 -24.73 -21.67
N PRO A 162 -7.35 -24.24 -20.46
CA PRO A 162 -7.31 -22.82 -20.14
C PRO A 162 -5.93 -22.21 -20.37
N ARG A 163 -5.90 -21.01 -20.99
CA ARG A 163 -4.66 -20.33 -21.38
C ARG A 163 -4.83 -18.83 -21.53
N VAL A 164 -3.75 -18.08 -21.34
CA VAL A 164 -3.71 -16.65 -21.71
C VAL A 164 -3.69 -16.57 -23.24
N LEU A 165 -4.70 -15.93 -23.81
CA LEU A 165 -4.79 -15.64 -25.22
C LEU A 165 -4.12 -14.31 -25.58
N ARG A 166 -4.15 -13.36 -24.63
CA ARG A 166 -3.66 -12.00 -24.81
C ARG A 166 -3.36 -11.33 -23.48
N THR A 167 -2.39 -10.43 -23.50
CA THR A 167 -2.11 -9.47 -22.43
C THR A 167 -2.38 -8.07 -22.94
N LEU A 168 -3.18 -7.27 -22.21
CA LEU A 168 -3.44 -5.86 -22.45
C LEU A 168 -2.64 -5.04 -21.45
N GLN A 169 -1.78 -4.17 -21.95
CA GLN A 169 -1.11 -3.18 -21.10
C GLN A 169 -2.10 -2.05 -20.77
N VAL A 170 -2.23 -1.70 -19.49
CA VAL A 170 -3.08 -0.63 -18.99
C VAL A 170 -2.26 0.37 -18.16
N GLY A 171 -2.91 1.27 -17.44
CA GLY A 171 -2.24 2.21 -16.55
C GLY A 171 -1.53 1.52 -15.38
N ASP A 172 -0.86 2.33 -14.58
CA ASP A 172 -0.08 1.92 -13.44
C ASP A 172 -0.96 1.28 -12.35
N GLU A 173 -0.51 0.18 -11.77
CA GLU A 173 -1.17 -0.54 -10.67
C GLU A 173 -2.69 -0.73 -10.87
N PRO A 174 -3.17 -1.43 -11.91
CA PRO A 174 -4.59 -1.69 -12.11
C PRO A 174 -5.17 -2.54 -10.96
N ARG A 175 -6.46 -2.27 -10.60
CA ARG A 175 -7.04 -2.84 -9.37
C ARG A 175 -8.32 -3.63 -9.57
N ASP A 176 -9.29 -3.13 -10.33
CA ASP A 176 -10.58 -3.82 -10.50
C ASP A 176 -11.01 -3.85 -11.97
N ILE A 177 -11.93 -4.76 -12.28
CA ILE A 177 -12.52 -4.90 -13.59
C ILE A 177 -13.99 -5.29 -13.48
N VAL A 178 -14.83 -4.64 -14.32
CA VAL A 178 -16.24 -5.02 -14.51
C VAL A 178 -16.61 -4.94 -15.99
N PHE A 179 -17.62 -5.72 -16.41
CA PHE A 179 -18.21 -5.67 -17.73
C PHE A 179 -19.60 -5.02 -17.68
N ALA A 180 -19.79 -3.91 -18.38
CA ALA A 180 -21.02 -3.11 -18.36
C ALA A 180 -21.44 -2.71 -19.80
N GLY A 181 -22.45 -1.85 -19.92
CA GLY A 181 -23.12 -1.51 -21.16
C GLY A 181 -24.33 -2.42 -21.43
N THR A 182 -25.11 -2.11 -22.45
CA THR A 182 -26.35 -2.85 -22.77
C THR A 182 -26.14 -4.33 -23.02
N SER A 183 -25.02 -4.70 -23.66
CA SER A 183 -24.65 -6.09 -23.96
C SER A 183 -23.61 -6.64 -22.97
N ARG A 184 -23.17 -5.83 -22.00
CA ARG A 184 -22.04 -6.13 -21.10
C ARG A 184 -20.72 -6.47 -21.82
N ASP A 185 -20.54 -5.88 -23.00
CA ASP A 185 -19.31 -6.07 -23.81
C ASP A 185 -18.21 -5.04 -23.52
N ARG A 186 -18.50 -4.04 -22.68
CA ARG A 186 -17.53 -3.01 -22.34
C ARG A 186 -16.83 -3.36 -21.04
N ALA A 187 -15.52 -3.52 -21.12
CA ALA A 187 -14.68 -3.70 -19.93
C ALA A 187 -14.27 -2.32 -19.37
N PHE A 188 -14.45 -2.15 -18.06
CA PHE A 188 -13.99 -0.98 -17.31
C PHE A 188 -12.93 -1.46 -16.34
N ILE A 189 -11.74 -0.84 -16.36
CA ILE A 189 -10.57 -1.23 -15.55
C ILE A 189 -10.07 0.01 -14.82
N SER A 190 -9.97 -0.06 -13.50
CA SER A 190 -9.42 1.01 -12.68
C SER A 190 -7.90 0.90 -12.57
N SER A 191 -7.18 2.02 -12.77
CA SER A 191 -5.72 2.11 -12.60
C SER A 191 -5.28 3.49 -12.12
N ALA A 192 -4.08 3.60 -11.58
CA ALA A 192 -3.49 4.91 -11.31
C ALA A 192 -3.01 5.58 -12.61
N ASN A 193 -2.93 6.92 -12.60
CA ASN A 193 -2.40 7.76 -13.68
C ASN A 193 -1.08 8.39 -13.21
N ARG A 194 -0.03 7.58 -13.12
CA ARG A 194 1.29 8.01 -12.62
C ARG A 194 2.46 7.56 -13.47
N GLY A 195 2.21 6.73 -14.50
CA GLY A 195 3.25 5.99 -15.18
C GLY A 195 3.27 6.18 -16.70
N GLN A 196 4.38 5.76 -17.28
CA GLN A 196 4.68 5.79 -18.72
C GLN A 196 3.75 4.95 -19.58
N ASN A 197 3.00 4.02 -19.00
CA ASN A 197 1.99 3.22 -19.73
C ASN A 197 0.78 4.05 -20.16
N ARG A 198 0.56 5.22 -19.53
CA ARG A 198 -0.53 6.14 -19.89
C ARG A 198 -0.19 6.85 -21.21
N PRO A 199 -1.06 6.77 -22.24
CA PRO A 199 -0.86 7.50 -23.50
C PRO A 199 -0.71 9.01 -23.25
N GLY A 200 0.34 9.61 -23.80
CA GLY A 200 0.63 11.05 -23.64
C GLY A 200 1.22 11.43 -22.29
N PHE A 201 1.64 10.45 -21.45
CA PHE A 201 2.31 10.70 -20.18
C PHE A 201 3.61 11.50 -20.39
N THR A 202 3.83 12.46 -19.52
CA THR A 202 5.11 13.18 -19.35
C THR A 202 5.36 13.42 -17.87
N SER A 203 6.60 13.49 -17.43
CA SER A 203 6.93 13.84 -16.04
C SER A 203 6.36 15.20 -15.62
N ALA A 204 6.27 16.15 -16.56
CA ALA A 204 5.63 17.46 -16.35
C ALA A 204 4.13 17.33 -16.02
N SER A 205 3.43 16.34 -16.59
CA SER A 205 2.00 16.12 -16.29
C SER A 205 1.76 15.72 -14.83
N LEU A 206 2.74 15.09 -14.16
CA LEU A 206 2.63 14.72 -12.75
C LEU A 206 2.57 15.93 -11.83
N VAL A 207 3.31 16.98 -12.13
CA VAL A 207 3.42 18.17 -11.27
C VAL A 207 2.36 19.24 -11.60
N THR A 208 1.47 18.99 -12.57
CA THR A 208 0.37 19.90 -12.90
C THR A 208 -0.69 19.89 -11.80
N PRO A 209 -0.94 21.02 -11.12
CA PRO A 209 -1.91 21.09 -10.03
C PRO A 209 -3.33 20.76 -10.47
N GLY A 210 -4.11 20.12 -9.60
CA GLY A 210 -5.52 19.80 -9.82
C GLY A 210 -5.77 18.70 -10.87
N THR A 211 -4.74 18.06 -11.42
CA THR A 211 -4.90 16.95 -12.36
C THR A 211 -5.15 15.66 -11.60
N GLY A 212 -6.23 14.95 -11.95
CA GLY A 212 -6.57 13.64 -11.39
C GLY A 212 -5.48 12.59 -11.67
N ARG A 213 -5.31 11.66 -10.73
CA ARG A 213 -4.36 10.54 -10.80
C ARG A 213 -5.05 9.18 -10.82
N ALA A 214 -6.34 9.17 -11.12
CA ALA A 214 -7.20 8.00 -11.19
C ALA A 214 -7.75 7.85 -12.60
N ASP A 215 -7.46 6.74 -13.26
CA ASP A 215 -7.96 6.46 -14.60
C ASP A 215 -8.90 5.25 -14.60
N ILE A 216 -9.90 5.34 -15.48
CA ILE A 216 -10.73 4.21 -15.87
C ILE A 216 -10.48 3.94 -17.35
N TRP A 217 -9.85 2.81 -17.65
CA TRP A 217 -9.62 2.31 -18.99
C TRP A 217 -10.85 1.56 -19.48
N ILE A 218 -11.36 1.92 -20.66
CA ILE A 218 -12.62 1.41 -21.18
C ILE A 218 -12.39 0.78 -22.54
N TYR A 219 -12.82 -0.47 -22.69
CA TYR A 219 -12.65 -1.27 -23.91
C TYR A 219 -13.99 -1.72 -24.46
N ASP A 220 -14.08 -1.82 -25.79
CA ASP A 220 -14.96 -2.77 -26.44
C ASP A 220 -14.24 -4.13 -26.44
N ALA A 221 -14.69 -5.04 -25.58
CA ALA A 221 -14.02 -6.33 -25.41
C ALA A 221 -14.13 -7.25 -26.63
N ALA A 222 -15.02 -6.96 -27.57
CA ALA A 222 -15.17 -7.68 -28.82
C ALA A 222 -14.25 -7.14 -29.94
N GLN A 223 -13.70 -5.92 -29.78
CA GLN A 223 -12.97 -5.23 -30.86
C GLN A 223 -11.57 -4.77 -30.40
N LEU A 224 -10.81 -5.67 -29.81
CA LEU A 224 -9.42 -5.41 -29.42
C LEU A 224 -8.51 -5.48 -30.64
N ASP A 225 -7.62 -4.50 -30.85
CA ASP A 225 -6.59 -4.56 -31.92
C ASP A 225 -5.27 -5.16 -31.44
N ASP A 226 -4.31 -5.37 -32.33
CA ASP A 226 -3.02 -6.01 -32.04
C ASP A 226 -1.95 -5.05 -31.44
N SER A 227 -2.35 -3.89 -30.90
CA SER A 227 -1.46 -3.03 -30.13
C SER A 227 -1.22 -3.59 -28.72
N LEU A 228 -0.19 -3.10 -27.99
CA LEU A 228 0.10 -3.55 -26.62
C LEU A 228 -1.07 -3.30 -25.67
N ASN A 229 -1.75 -2.17 -25.83
CA ASN A 229 -2.88 -1.79 -24.99
C ASN A 229 -4.26 -2.17 -25.55
N GLY A 230 -4.33 -2.86 -26.71
CA GLY A 230 -5.59 -3.34 -27.30
C GLY A 230 -6.54 -2.23 -27.76
N LYS A 231 -6.09 -0.99 -27.89
CA LYS A 231 -6.86 0.18 -28.34
C LYS A 231 -8.11 0.44 -27.48
N PRO A 232 -7.97 1.00 -26.29
CA PRO A 232 -9.13 1.35 -25.47
C PRO A 232 -10.06 2.33 -26.23
N LEU A 233 -11.36 2.22 -26.03
CA LEU A 233 -12.36 3.18 -26.50
C LEU A 233 -12.08 4.58 -25.93
N SER A 234 -11.76 4.64 -24.66
CA SER A 234 -11.36 5.86 -23.97
C SER A 234 -10.62 5.52 -22.68
N VAL A 235 -9.87 6.51 -22.17
CA VAL A 235 -9.32 6.50 -20.82
C VAL A 235 -9.83 7.73 -20.11
N LEU A 236 -10.69 7.52 -19.12
CA LEU A 236 -11.38 8.56 -18.39
C LEU A 236 -10.64 8.87 -17.10
N THR A 237 -10.08 10.09 -16.98
CA THR A 237 -9.42 10.54 -15.76
C THR A 237 -10.43 11.12 -14.77
N LEU A 238 -10.46 10.57 -13.57
CA LEU A 238 -11.27 11.06 -12.45
C LEU A 238 -10.50 12.16 -11.69
N PRO A 239 -11.17 13.19 -11.18
CA PRO A 239 -10.57 14.20 -10.31
C PRO A 239 -10.34 13.62 -8.89
N SER A 240 -9.52 12.62 -8.82
CA SER A 240 -9.21 11.84 -7.62
C SER A 240 -7.78 11.32 -7.71
N ASP A 241 -7.29 10.70 -6.66
CA ASP A 241 -5.99 10.06 -6.69
C ASP A 241 -6.12 8.61 -7.19
N VAL A 242 -6.00 7.63 -6.39
CA VAL A 242 -5.97 6.23 -6.82
C VAL A 242 -7.38 5.63 -6.85
N PRO A 243 -7.89 5.11 -8.00
CA PRO A 243 -9.18 4.41 -8.01
C PRO A 243 -8.96 2.97 -7.50
N ARG A 244 -10.04 2.36 -6.97
CA ARG A 244 -9.98 0.97 -6.56
C ARG A 244 -11.16 0.17 -7.09
N ALA A 245 -12.26 0.16 -6.38
CA ALA A 245 -13.40 -0.69 -6.67
C ALA A 245 -14.32 -0.13 -7.75
N LEU A 246 -14.89 -1.02 -8.53
CA LEU A 246 -15.92 -0.75 -9.52
C LEU A 246 -17.20 -1.51 -9.15
N ALA A 247 -18.36 -0.91 -9.40
CA ALA A 247 -19.66 -1.56 -9.30
C ALA A 247 -20.55 -1.19 -10.49
N ILE A 248 -21.54 -2.04 -10.79
CA ILE A 248 -22.42 -1.85 -11.94
C ILE A 248 -23.86 -1.69 -11.45
N SER A 249 -24.61 -0.73 -11.98
CA SER A 249 -26.04 -0.62 -11.76
C SER A 249 -26.79 -1.87 -12.23
N ASN A 250 -27.96 -2.18 -11.63
CA ASN A 250 -28.72 -3.39 -11.94
C ASN A 250 -29.10 -3.49 -13.45
N ASP A 251 -29.27 -2.36 -14.12
CA ASP A 251 -29.58 -2.28 -15.56
C ASP A 251 -28.31 -2.31 -16.46
N GLY A 252 -27.11 -2.35 -15.87
CA GLY A 252 -25.85 -2.37 -16.60
C GLY A 252 -25.42 -1.05 -17.24
N ARG A 253 -26.20 0.04 -17.05
CA ARG A 253 -25.99 1.30 -17.77
C ARG A 253 -25.01 2.25 -17.10
N THR A 254 -24.80 2.08 -15.79
CA THR A 254 -23.89 2.93 -14.99
C THR A 254 -22.82 2.09 -14.36
N VAL A 255 -21.57 2.53 -14.47
CA VAL A 255 -20.45 2.02 -13.67
C VAL A 255 -20.12 3.05 -12.59
N TYR A 256 -20.05 2.58 -11.35
CA TYR A 256 -19.58 3.36 -10.21
C TYR A 256 -18.10 3.05 -9.98
N ALA A 257 -17.28 4.10 -9.78
CA ALA A 257 -15.85 3.99 -9.49
C ALA A 257 -15.53 4.68 -8.16
N ALA A 258 -14.87 3.99 -7.22
CA ALA A 258 -14.47 4.53 -5.93
C ALA A 258 -13.02 4.99 -5.92
N SER A 259 -12.76 6.15 -5.32
CA SER A 259 -11.42 6.55 -4.88
C SER A 259 -10.95 5.62 -3.76
N PHE A 260 -9.71 5.14 -3.82
CA PHE A 260 -9.17 4.31 -2.74
C PHE A 260 -8.78 5.16 -1.53
N MET A 261 -7.83 6.06 -1.71
CA MET A 261 -7.35 6.99 -0.69
C MET A 261 -8.04 8.35 -0.88
N SER A 262 -9.32 8.41 -0.53
CA SER A 262 -10.14 9.60 -0.79
C SER A 262 -9.79 10.78 0.11
N GLY A 263 -9.32 10.50 1.33
CA GLY A 263 -9.12 11.53 2.34
C GLY A 263 -10.40 11.78 3.15
N ASN A 264 -10.38 12.82 3.99
CA ASN A 264 -11.50 13.13 4.90
C ASN A 264 -11.62 14.65 5.15
N ARG A 265 -11.28 15.46 4.18
CA ARG A 265 -11.29 16.94 4.27
C ARG A 265 -10.39 17.48 5.40
N THR A 266 -9.30 16.77 5.72
CA THR A 266 -8.29 17.29 6.64
C THR A 266 -7.09 17.85 5.89
N THR A 267 -6.41 18.83 6.49
CA THR A 267 -5.14 19.39 6.03
C THR A 267 -4.32 19.83 7.22
N VAL A 268 -3.07 20.19 6.99
CA VAL A 268 -2.19 20.74 8.01
C VAL A 268 -1.97 22.24 7.80
N LEU A 269 -2.09 23.00 8.86
CA LEU A 269 -1.60 24.37 8.93
C LEU A 269 -0.12 24.32 9.29
N HIS A 270 0.73 24.89 8.44
CA HIS A 270 2.14 25.04 8.76
C HIS A 270 2.30 25.90 10.03
N ARG A 271 3.29 25.61 10.86
CA ARG A 271 3.55 26.32 12.12
C ARG A 271 3.59 27.84 11.98
N ASP A 272 4.14 28.33 10.87
CA ASP A 272 4.26 29.79 10.63
C ASP A 272 2.93 30.45 10.24
N ALA A 273 1.90 29.65 9.90
CA ALA A 273 0.54 30.12 9.64
C ALA A 273 -0.33 30.20 10.91
N LEU A 274 0.15 29.71 12.04
CA LEU A 274 -0.59 29.72 13.29
C LEU A 274 -0.53 31.11 13.95
N ASN A 275 -1.66 31.76 14.02
CA ASN A 275 -1.79 33.11 14.62
C ASN A 275 -2.37 33.09 16.05
N ILE A 276 -2.77 31.94 16.53
CA ILE A 276 -3.19 31.67 17.91
C ILE A 276 -2.49 30.40 18.43
N PRO A 277 -2.32 30.23 19.73
CA PRO A 277 -1.77 29.01 20.31
C PRO A 277 -2.58 27.78 19.90
N LYS A 278 -1.87 26.66 19.66
CA LYS A 278 -2.53 25.38 19.46
C LYS A 278 -3.34 24.98 20.69
N PRO A 279 -4.50 24.33 20.52
CA PRO A 279 -5.29 23.86 21.65
C PRO A 279 -4.58 22.74 22.43
N GLY A 280 -4.98 22.52 23.67
CA GLY A 280 -4.54 21.42 24.50
C GLY A 280 -3.19 21.63 25.18
N ILE A 281 -2.57 20.51 25.57
CA ILE A 281 -1.33 20.49 26.33
C ILE A 281 -0.12 20.87 25.47
N SER A 282 0.73 21.73 26.01
CA SER A 282 1.94 22.25 25.35
C SER A 282 3.24 21.85 26.04
N THR A 283 3.18 21.00 27.08
CA THR A 283 4.38 20.53 27.82
C THR A 283 4.36 19.03 28.00
N SER A 284 5.54 18.41 27.98
CA SER A 284 5.76 17.00 28.34
C SER A 284 5.52 16.73 29.84
N ALA A 285 5.54 15.47 30.25
CA ALA A 285 5.39 15.07 31.65
C ALA A 285 6.52 15.59 32.55
N ASP A 286 7.68 15.86 32.02
CA ASP A 286 8.80 16.53 32.71
C ASP A 286 8.80 18.06 32.61
N GLY A 287 7.70 18.65 32.11
CA GLY A 287 7.47 20.09 32.08
C GLY A 287 8.21 20.83 30.96
N VAL A 288 8.81 20.12 30.02
CA VAL A 288 9.49 20.74 28.87
C VAL A 288 8.45 21.24 27.88
N GLN A 289 8.65 22.46 27.35
CA GLN A 289 7.79 23.08 26.37
C GLN A 289 7.89 22.34 25.01
N ALA A 290 6.73 22.08 24.39
CA ALA A 290 6.65 21.46 23.07
C ALA A 290 7.34 22.30 21.99
N PRO A 291 7.91 21.65 20.95
CA PRO A 291 8.43 22.36 19.78
C PRO A 291 7.30 23.04 19.02
N ALA A 292 7.65 24.07 18.25
CA ALA A 292 6.70 24.72 17.35
C ALA A 292 6.45 23.79 16.14
N THR A 293 5.24 23.25 16.03
CA THR A 293 4.81 22.32 14.98
C THR A 293 3.49 22.75 14.36
N GLY A 294 3.14 22.20 13.19
CA GLY A 294 1.86 22.42 12.51
C GLY A 294 0.64 21.99 13.32
N LEU A 295 -0.55 22.21 12.77
CA LEU A 295 -1.84 21.83 13.34
C LEU A 295 -2.73 21.22 12.26
N ILE A 296 -3.32 20.06 12.51
CA ILE A 296 -4.31 19.46 11.61
C ILE A 296 -5.65 20.14 11.83
N VAL A 297 -6.31 20.48 10.73
CA VAL A 297 -7.67 21.06 10.73
C VAL A 297 -8.54 20.28 9.74
N ARG A 298 -9.83 20.20 10.03
CA ARG A 298 -10.84 19.53 9.20
C ARG A 298 -11.90 20.51 8.72
N PHE A 299 -12.30 20.39 7.46
CA PHE A 299 -13.45 21.12 6.93
C PHE A 299 -14.75 20.44 7.34
N ASP A 300 -15.60 21.13 8.14
CA ASP A 300 -16.86 20.56 8.66
C ASP A 300 -18.08 20.79 7.76
N GLY A 301 -17.85 21.30 6.56
CA GLY A 301 -18.90 21.71 5.59
C GLY A 301 -19.15 23.22 5.58
N THR A 302 -18.71 23.94 6.61
CA THR A 302 -18.88 25.40 6.74
C THR A 302 -17.57 26.13 6.97
N ALA A 303 -16.67 25.54 7.77
CA ALA A 303 -15.41 26.16 8.17
C ALA A 303 -14.34 25.10 8.44
N TRP A 304 -13.07 25.52 8.42
CA TRP A 304 -11.93 24.71 8.83
C TRP A 304 -11.78 24.76 10.35
N ARG A 305 -11.92 23.62 11.01
CA ARG A 305 -11.91 23.50 12.47
C ARG A 305 -10.78 22.63 12.98
N ASP A 306 -10.21 23.01 14.13
CA ASP A 306 -9.39 22.11 14.95
C ASP A 306 -10.24 21.23 15.87
N GLU A 307 -9.61 20.38 16.69
CA GLU A 307 -10.29 19.44 17.61
C GLU A 307 -11.17 20.14 18.67
N VAL A 308 -10.89 21.40 19.00
CA VAL A 308 -11.69 22.21 19.97
C VAL A 308 -12.58 23.25 19.28
N ARG A 309 -12.78 23.12 17.95
CA ARG A 309 -13.71 23.92 17.13
C ARG A 309 -13.28 25.36 16.88
N ASN A 310 -12.01 25.73 17.07
CA ASN A 310 -11.51 27.03 16.61
C ASN A 310 -11.62 27.13 15.09
N ASP A 311 -11.91 28.34 14.57
CA ASP A 311 -12.05 28.61 13.15
C ASP A 311 -10.71 29.05 12.52
N TRP A 312 -10.23 28.26 11.57
CA TRP A 312 -9.00 28.48 10.83
C TRP A 312 -9.22 28.80 9.35
N SER A 313 -10.47 29.04 8.92
CA SER A 313 -10.84 29.22 7.51
C SER A 313 -10.07 30.35 6.81
N SER A 314 -9.64 31.37 7.55
CA SER A 314 -8.81 32.46 6.99
C SER A 314 -7.39 31.98 6.60
N ARG A 315 -6.95 30.84 7.06
CA ARG A 315 -5.60 30.29 6.86
C ARG A 315 -5.53 29.22 5.78
N VAL A 316 -6.64 28.60 5.40
CA VAL A 316 -6.69 27.62 4.31
C VAL A 316 -7.19 28.30 3.04
N LYS A 317 -6.39 28.28 1.98
CA LYS A 317 -6.65 29.02 0.73
C LYS A 317 -7.22 28.14 -0.40
N PHE A 318 -7.49 26.87 -0.15
CA PHE A 318 -8.01 25.89 -1.10
C PHE A 318 -9.26 25.21 -0.52
N THR A 319 -9.95 24.44 -1.35
CA THR A 319 -11.08 23.60 -0.96
C THR A 319 -10.79 22.14 -1.21
N LEU A 320 -11.39 21.26 -0.42
CA LEU A 320 -11.38 19.82 -0.59
C LEU A 320 -12.82 19.36 -0.87
N PRO A 321 -13.19 19.13 -2.13
CA PRO A 321 -14.53 18.65 -2.50
C PRO A 321 -14.84 17.27 -1.93
N ASP A 322 -13.82 16.44 -1.69
CA ASP A 322 -13.93 15.10 -1.14
C ASP A 322 -14.79 14.20 -2.03
N GLU A 323 -14.43 14.14 -3.31
CA GLU A 323 -15.18 13.36 -4.30
C GLU A 323 -14.75 11.89 -4.21
N ASP A 324 -15.61 11.05 -3.62
CA ASP A 324 -15.30 9.68 -3.22
C ASP A 324 -15.72 8.64 -4.27
N VAL A 325 -16.94 8.79 -4.83
CA VAL A 325 -17.52 7.83 -5.78
C VAL A 325 -18.06 8.56 -6.99
N PHE A 326 -17.71 8.06 -8.16
CA PHE A 326 -18.04 8.64 -9.48
C PHE A 326 -18.95 7.69 -10.24
N ALA A 327 -20.04 8.23 -10.83
CA ALA A 327 -20.88 7.50 -11.77
C ALA A 327 -20.40 7.75 -13.20
N ILE A 328 -20.36 6.69 -14.03
CA ILE A 328 -19.90 6.73 -15.42
C ILE A 328 -21.01 6.14 -16.29
N ASP A 329 -21.45 6.87 -17.34
CA ASP A 329 -22.39 6.34 -18.33
C ASP A 329 -21.68 5.28 -19.19
N ALA A 330 -22.04 4.01 -18.98
CA ALA A 330 -21.48 2.88 -19.69
C ALA A 330 -22.10 2.67 -21.09
N THR A 331 -23.16 3.40 -21.45
CA THR A 331 -23.90 3.21 -22.72
C THR A 331 -23.54 4.23 -23.78
N ALA A 332 -23.01 5.39 -23.38
CA ALA A 332 -22.60 6.42 -24.32
C ALA A 332 -21.53 5.89 -25.31
N ALA A 333 -21.52 6.38 -26.55
CA ALA A 333 -20.49 6.01 -27.53
C ALA A 333 -19.08 6.25 -26.99
N THR A 334 -18.88 7.39 -26.32
CA THR A 334 -17.73 7.68 -25.45
C THR A 334 -18.26 7.83 -24.03
N PRO A 335 -17.92 6.90 -23.11
CA PRO A 335 -18.34 6.98 -21.70
C PRO A 335 -17.90 8.30 -21.06
N THR A 336 -18.78 8.87 -20.24
CA THR A 336 -18.57 10.19 -19.59
C THR A 336 -18.88 10.12 -18.10
N LEU A 337 -18.29 11.05 -17.34
CA LEU A 337 -18.60 11.23 -15.92
C LEU A 337 -20.00 11.84 -15.74
N GLY A 338 -20.76 11.22 -14.85
CA GLY A 338 -22.05 11.70 -14.37
C GLY A 338 -21.96 12.29 -12.97
N SER A 339 -22.84 11.84 -12.06
CA SER A 339 -22.89 12.30 -10.66
C SER A 339 -21.67 11.87 -9.87
N ARG A 340 -21.42 12.63 -8.79
CA ARG A 340 -20.32 12.39 -7.83
C ARG A 340 -20.90 12.39 -6.42
N HIS A 341 -20.31 11.57 -5.55
CA HIS A 341 -20.76 11.43 -4.16
C HIS A 341 -19.57 11.68 -3.24
N SER A 342 -19.78 12.53 -2.23
CA SER A 342 -18.78 12.96 -1.22
C SER A 342 -19.17 12.52 0.17
N GLY A 343 -18.21 12.46 1.09
CA GLY A 343 -18.45 12.12 2.50
C GLY A 343 -18.74 10.64 2.72
N VAL A 344 -18.23 9.77 1.84
CA VAL A 344 -18.39 8.32 1.94
C VAL A 344 -17.43 7.74 2.99
N GLY A 345 -16.17 8.14 2.95
CA GLY A 345 -15.16 7.71 3.89
C GLY A 345 -13.73 8.07 3.46
N THR A 346 -12.76 7.87 4.35
CA THR A 346 -11.35 8.20 4.10
C THR A 346 -10.66 7.21 3.17
N THR A 347 -10.89 5.90 3.39
CA THR A 347 -10.33 4.81 2.57
C THR A 347 -11.47 3.90 2.15
N LEU A 348 -11.71 3.78 0.83
CA LEU A 348 -12.82 3.02 0.27
C LEU A 348 -12.31 1.70 -0.30
N PHE A 349 -12.78 0.58 0.24
CA PHE A 349 -12.26 -0.74 -0.12
C PHE A 349 -13.00 -1.41 -1.27
N ASN A 350 -14.33 -1.50 -1.20
CA ASN A 350 -15.11 -2.16 -2.24
C ASN A 350 -16.55 -1.64 -2.30
N MET A 351 -17.28 -1.99 -3.37
CA MET A 351 -18.64 -1.55 -3.61
C MET A 351 -19.53 -2.68 -4.17
N ALA A 352 -20.82 -2.65 -3.83
CA ALA A 352 -21.86 -3.47 -4.46
C ALA A 352 -23.18 -2.72 -4.56
N VAL A 353 -23.91 -2.95 -5.63
CA VAL A 353 -25.28 -2.43 -5.83
C VAL A 353 -26.27 -3.47 -5.30
N ASN A 354 -27.23 -3.02 -4.49
CA ASN A 354 -28.30 -3.87 -3.99
C ASN A 354 -29.21 -4.31 -5.14
N PRO A 355 -29.37 -5.62 -5.38
CA PRO A 355 -30.17 -6.13 -6.49
C PRO A 355 -31.66 -5.77 -6.38
N ALA A 356 -32.17 -5.52 -5.16
CA ALA A 356 -33.60 -5.24 -4.94
C ALA A 356 -33.98 -3.78 -5.22
N ASP A 357 -33.11 -2.81 -4.89
CA ASP A 357 -33.49 -1.38 -4.89
C ASP A 357 -32.49 -0.44 -5.60
N GLY A 358 -31.35 -0.97 -6.07
CA GLY A 358 -30.35 -0.20 -6.83
C GLY A 358 -29.50 0.74 -5.98
N ARG A 359 -29.59 0.73 -4.64
CA ARG A 359 -28.69 1.50 -3.76
C ARG A 359 -27.29 0.92 -3.81
N LEU A 360 -26.30 1.81 -3.72
CA LEU A 360 -24.89 1.44 -3.71
C LEU A 360 -24.39 1.40 -2.26
N PHE A 361 -23.68 0.32 -1.92
CA PHE A 361 -23.07 0.14 -0.61
C PHE A 361 -21.55 0.11 -0.76
N VAL A 362 -20.84 0.84 0.11
CA VAL A 362 -19.41 1.01 0.06
C VAL A 362 -18.79 0.61 1.39
N THR A 363 -17.88 -0.37 1.39
CA THR A 363 -17.07 -0.68 2.57
C THR A 363 -15.91 0.31 2.68
N ASN A 364 -15.73 0.91 3.86
CA ASN A 364 -14.74 1.95 4.05
C ASN A 364 -14.28 2.07 5.51
N THR A 365 -13.25 2.88 5.71
CA THR A 365 -12.87 3.40 7.02
C THR A 365 -12.88 4.92 7.01
N GLU A 366 -13.14 5.50 8.18
CA GLU A 366 -13.00 6.94 8.43
C GLU A 366 -11.90 7.17 9.42
N ALA A 367 -10.85 7.88 9.02
CA ALA A 367 -9.73 8.25 9.88
C ALA A 367 -10.10 9.41 10.82
N LEU A 368 -9.57 9.38 12.03
CA LEU A 368 -9.77 10.42 13.05
C LEU A 368 -8.48 11.21 13.27
N ASN A 369 -7.79 11.56 12.21
CA ASN A 369 -6.48 12.21 12.26
C ASN A 369 -6.50 13.67 12.72
N GLU A 370 -7.68 14.29 12.81
CA GLU A 370 -7.85 15.60 13.45
C GLU A 370 -7.76 15.54 14.97
N VAL A 371 -7.99 14.36 15.57
CA VAL A 371 -7.83 14.14 17.01
C VAL A 371 -6.35 13.97 17.30
N ARG A 372 -5.84 14.79 18.21
CA ARG A 372 -4.42 14.80 18.58
C ARG A 372 -4.14 13.77 19.66
N PHE A 373 -2.88 13.30 19.67
CA PHE A 373 -2.25 12.51 20.72
C PHE A 373 -2.60 11.00 20.73
N GLU A 374 -1.61 10.26 21.12
CA GLU A 374 -1.71 8.85 21.56
C GLU A 374 -1.51 8.78 23.08
N GLY A 375 -1.46 7.58 23.65
CA GLY A 375 -1.22 7.36 25.08
C GLY A 375 -2.49 7.35 25.94
N SER A 376 -2.30 7.28 27.25
CA SER A 376 -3.38 7.03 28.21
C SER A 376 -4.31 8.22 28.46
N GLY A 377 -3.92 9.43 28.04
CA GLY A 377 -4.68 10.66 28.26
C GLY A 377 -4.78 11.09 29.73
N GLN A 378 -3.85 10.64 30.59
CA GLN A 378 -3.87 10.98 32.03
C GLN A 378 -3.77 12.49 32.28
N ARG A 379 -3.11 13.21 31.39
CA ARG A 379 -3.01 14.68 31.46
C ARG A 379 -4.21 15.38 30.84
N GLY A 380 -5.38 14.74 30.83
CA GLY A 380 -6.66 15.35 30.52
C GLY A 380 -7.00 15.56 29.06
N ASN A 381 -6.36 14.82 28.16
CA ASN A 381 -6.60 14.91 26.72
C ASN A 381 -7.45 13.76 26.19
N THR A 382 -8.24 14.07 25.16
CA THR A 382 -8.74 13.06 24.23
C THR A 382 -7.58 12.54 23.42
N THR A 383 -7.52 11.24 23.17
CA THR A 383 -6.48 10.61 22.35
C THR A 383 -7.10 9.64 21.33
N VAL A 384 -6.36 9.31 20.27
CA VAL A 384 -6.77 8.30 19.29
C VAL A 384 -6.49 6.86 19.73
N ARG A 385 -6.01 6.63 20.94
CA ARG A 385 -5.67 5.31 21.46
C ARG A 385 -6.82 4.32 21.33
N GLY A 386 -6.62 3.26 20.50
CA GLY A 386 -7.63 2.27 20.21
C GLY A 386 -8.80 2.75 19.32
N ARG A 387 -8.75 4.00 18.84
CA ARG A 387 -9.78 4.62 17.98
C ARG A 387 -9.14 5.46 16.87
N ILE A 388 -8.23 4.92 16.13
CA ILE A 388 -7.55 5.62 15.02
C ILE A 388 -8.52 5.81 13.85
N ALA A 389 -9.37 4.82 13.57
CA ALA A 389 -10.32 4.85 12.46
C ALA A 389 -11.61 4.12 12.83
N GLU A 390 -12.70 4.49 12.17
CA GLU A 390 -14.00 3.80 12.26
C GLU A 390 -14.21 2.92 11.04
N SER A 391 -14.48 1.63 11.25
CA SER A 391 -14.93 0.71 10.19
C SER A 391 -16.39 0.98 9.85
N ARG A 392 -16.69 1.20 8.56
CA ARG A 392 -18.01 1.63 8.09
C ARG A 392 -18.50 0.84 6.88
N VAL A 393 -19.82 0.80 6.72
CA VAL A 393 -20.51 0.61 5.44
C VAL A 393 -21.30 1.88 5.17
N THR A 394 -21.03 2.52 4.05
CA THR A 394 -21.75 3.73 3.64
C THR A 394 -22.76 3.40 2.55
N VAL A 395 -24.02 3.81 2.74
CA VAL A 395 -25.12 3.63 1.79
C VAL A 395 -25.27 4.90 0.96
N ILE A 396 -25.22 4.75 -0.36
CA ILE A 396 -25.50 5.83 -1.32
C ILE A 396 -26.82 5.52 -2.03
N THR A 397 -27.73 6.49 -2.09
CA THR A 397 -28.95 6.43 -2.90
C THR A 397 -28.71 7.25 -4.17
N PRO A 398 -28.36 6.63 -5.31
CA PRO A 398 -27.93 7.37 -6.51
C PRO A 398 -28.98 8.37 -7.00
N ALA A 399 -30.27 8.03 -6.92
CA ALA A 399 -31.36 8.87 -7.41
C ALA A 399 -31.51 10.21 -6.65
N SER A 400 -31.18 10.24 -5.36
CA SER A 400 -31.27 11.46 -4.53
C SER A 400 -29.91 12.07 -4.21
N GLY A 401 -28.82 11.35 -4.44
CA GLY A 401 -27.47 11.73 -4.01
C GLY A 401 -27.23 11.56 -2.50
N ALA A 402 -28.18 11.02 -1.74
CA ALA A 402 -28.04 10.86 -0.29
C ALA A 402 -26.95 9.85 0.06
N VAL A 403 -26.10 10.23 1.03
CA VAL A 403 -24.97 9.42 1.55
C VAL A 403 -25.19 9.21 3.04
N THR A 404 -25.21 7.94 3.48
CA THR A 404 -25.48 7.55 4.86
C THR A 404 -24.34 6.66 5.37
N PRO A 405 -23.31 7.20 6.05
CA PRO A 405 -22.25 6.41 6.68
C PRO A 405 -22.78 5.67 7.91
N VAL A 406 -22.48 4.37 8.02
CA VAL A 406 -22.90 3.53 9.13
C VAL A 406 -21.69 2.90 9.81
N HIS A 407 -21.39 3.34 11.03
CA HIS A 407 -20.29 2.80 11.85
C HIS A 407 -20.61 1.39 12.34
N LEU A 408 -19.74 0.41 12.07
CA LEU A 408 -19.96 -1.00 12.38
C LEU A 408 -19.68 -1.37 13.85
N ASN A 409 -18.98 -0.53 14.60
CA ASN A 409 -18.54 -0.82 15.98
C ASN A 409 -19.17 0.12 17.03
N ARG A 410 -20.46 0.45 16.87
CA ARG A 410 -21.19 1.34 17.81
C ARG A 410 -21.34 0.79 19.23
N HIS A 411 -21.09 -0.50 19.46
CA HIS A 411 -21.11 -1.14 20.76
C HIS A 411 -19.89 -0.75 21.63
N VAL A 412 -18.81 -0.26 21.04
CA VAL A 412 -17.61 0.15 21.76
C VAL A 412 -17.83 1.54 22.37
N ASN A 413 -17.76 1.63 23.69
CA ASN A 413 -17.79 2.91 24.37
C ASN A 413 -16.38 3.53 24.41
N PHE A 414 -16.07 4.38 23.45
CA PHE A 414 -14.78 5.07 23.37
C PHE A 414 -14.61 6.20 24.40
N ALA A 415 -15.64 6.51 25.22
CA ALA A 415 -15.52 7.46 26.34
C ALA A 415 -14.99 6.83 27.63
N LEU A 416 -14.81 5.50 27.67
CA LEU A 416 -14.15 4.83 28.77
C LEU A 416 -12.67 5.28 28.85
N PRO A 417 -12.05 5.20 30.06
CA PRO A 417 -10.64 5.54 30.20
C PRO A 417 -9.81 4.86 29.11
N GLN A 418 -8.98 5.63 28.46
CA GLN A 418 -8.22 5.23 27.29
C GLN A 418 -7.42 3.95 27.59
N GLY A 419 -7.72 2.85 26.87
CA GLY A 419 -7.08 1.56 27.03
C GLY A 419 -7.72 0.59 28.01
N ALA A 420 -8.88 0.89 28.57
CA ALA A 420 -9.70 -0.16 29.16
C ALA A 420 -10.15 -1.09 28.03
N SER A 421 -9.72 -2.37 28.08
CA SER A 421 -10.25 -3.37 27.15
C SER A 421 -11.73 -3.61 27.46
N ILE A 422 -12.54 -3.71 26.40
CA ILE A 422 -13.94 -4.10 26.52
C ILE A 422 -14.04 -5.60 26.85
N PRO A 423 -15.13 -6.06 27.50
CA PRO A 423 -15.38 -7.47 27.75
C PRO A 423 -15.27 -8.30 26.47
N ALA A 424 -14.81 -9.55 26.58
CA ALA A 424 -14.62 -10.46 25.44
C ALA A 424 -15.91 -10.64 24.59
N ALA A 425 -17.07 -10.67 25.23
CA ALA A 425 -18.37 -10.73 24.54
C ALA A 425 -18.64 -9.49 23.69
N GLU A 426 -18.25 -8.31 24.15
CA GLU A 426 -18.36 -7.07 23.36
C GLU A 426 -17.29 -7.05 22.25
N LYS A 427 -16.05 -7.43 22.57
CA LYS A 427 -14.95 -7.52 21.57
C LYS A 427 -15.30 -8.48 20.42
N SER A 428 -16.06 -9.55 20.70
CA SER A 428 -16.51 -10.50 19.66
C SER A 428 -17.40 -9.88 18.59
N LYS A 429 -18.06 -8.75 18.88
CA LYS A 429 -18.89 -8.00 17.93
C LYS A 429 -18.07 -7.08 17.01
N SER A 430 -16.79 -6.85 17.30
CA SER A 430 -15.96 -5.90 16.57
C SER A 430 -15.65 -6.39 15.15
N LEU A 431 -15.76 -5.48 14.20
CA LEU A 431 -15.44 -5.67 12.79
C LEU A 431 -14.39 -4.64 12.38
N SER A 432 -13.22 -5.11 11.96
CA SER A 432 -12.11 -4.26 11.54
C SER A 432 -11.85 -4.40 10.05
N GLN A 433 -11.62 -3.29 9.40
CA GLN A 433 -11.22 -3.18 8.00
C GLN A 433 -12.14 -3.98 7.08
N PRO A 434 -13.42 -3.56 6.90
CA PRO A 434 -14.35 -4.20 5.98
C PRO A 434 -13.84 -4.03 4.55
N THR A 435 -13.64 -5.14 3.82
CA THR A 435 -13.07 -5.12 2.47
C THR A 435 -14.08 -5.53 1.41
N ALA A 436 -14.31 -6.82 1.22
CA ALA A 436 -15.26 -7.30 0.22
C ALA A 436 -16.70 -7.28 0.73
N LEU A 437 -17.66 -7.18 -0.19
CA LEU A 437 -19.08 -7.25 0.12
C LEU A 437 -19.87 -7.92 -1.02
N VAL A 438 -20.96 -8.59 -0.68
CA VAL A 438 -21.91 -9.21 -1.62
C VAL A 438 -23.30 -9.26 -1.00
N PHE A 439 -24.35 -9.08 -1.79
CA PHE A 439 -25.72 -9.20 -1.34
C PHE A 439 -26.24 -10.63 -1.45
N SER A 440 -27.16 -11.00 -0.54
CA SER A 440 -28.09 -12.09 -0.82
C SER A 440 -28.89 -11.79 -2.10
N PRO A 441 -29.34 -12.82 -2.85
CA PRO A 441 -30.07 -12.60 -4.11
C PRO A 441 -31.32 -11.72 -3.98
N ASN A 442 -31.97 -11.73 -2.82
CA ASN A 442 -33.13 -10.89 -2.52
C ASN A 442 -32.78 -9.47 -2.01
N GLY A 443 -31.48 -9.15 -1.84
CA GLY A 443 -31.02 -7.85 -1.37
C GLY A 443 -31.24 -7.54 0.11
N GLU A 444 -31.78 -8.46 0.91
CA GLU A 444 -32.13 -8.21 2.30
C GLU A 444 -30.94 -8.30 3.26
N THR A 445 -29.89 -9.02 2.87
CA THR A 445 -28.67 -9.20 3.67
C THR A 445 -27.45 -8.81 2.85
N LEU A 446 -26.61 -7.95 3.44
CA LEU A 446 -25.26 -7.65 2.95
C LEU A 446 -24.25 -8.49 3.73
N TYR A 447 -23.51 -9.35 3.04
CA TYR A 447 -22.35 -10.04 3.61
C TYR A 447 -21.13 -9.17 3.39
N THR A 448 -20.36 -8.89 4.45
CA THR A 448 -19.11 -8.13 4.36
C THR A 448 -17.97 -8.88 5.02
N ALA A 449 -16.84 -8.93 4.32
CA ALA A 449 -15.61 -9.52 4.83
C ALA A 449 -14.88 -8.50 5.73
N ALA A 450 -14.75 -8.79 7.01
CA ALA A 450 -13.97 -8.02 7.97
C ALA A 450 -12.53 -8.55 8.00
N PHE A 451 -11.69 -7.99 7.15
CA PHE A 451 -10.32 -8.46 6.89
C PHE A 451 -9.47 -8.55 8.16
N GLY A 452 -9.57 -7.52 9.02
CA GLY A 452 -8.85 -7.43 10.29
C GLY A 452 -9.50 -8.19 11.45
N SER A 453 -10.59 -8.93 11.22
CA SER A 453 -11.31 -9.67 12.28
C SER A 453 -11.47 -11.16 12.00
N SER A 454 -11.00 -11.67 10.86
CA SER A 454 -11.16 -13.06 10.42
C SER A 454 -12.63 -13.51 10.42
N LYS A 455 -13.53 -12.64 9.96
CA LYS A 455 -14.98 -12.84 9.98
C LYS A 455 -15.64 -12.37 8.69
N VAL A 456 -16.77 -12.99 8.37
CA VAL A 456 -17.78 -12.41 7.49
C VAL A 456 -19.00 -12.05 8.33
N ALA A 457 -19.49 -10.81 8.20
CA ALA A 457 -20.68 -10.36 8.92
C ALA A 457 -21.89 -10.30 7.97
N ALA A 458 -23.02 -10.87 8.41
CA ALA A 458 -24.30 -10.80 7.72
C ALA A 458 -25.10 -9.59 8.25
N LEU A 459 -25.09 -8.48 7.52
CA LEU A 459 -25.67 -7.22 7.93
C LEU A 459 -27.08 -7.05 7.33
N PRO A 460 -28.13 -6.79 8.13
CA PRO A 460 -29.45 -6.49 7.60
C PRO A 460 -29.43 -5.19 6.80
N THR A 461 -29.79 -5.26 5.52
CA THR A 461 -29.78 -4.11 4.60
C THR A 461 -30.66 -2.96 5.11
N SER A 462 -31.85 -3.27 5.65
CA SER A 462 -32.76 -2.27 6.21
C SER A 462 -32.15 -1.47 7.37
N ALA A 463 -31.34 -2.13 8.23
CA ALA A 463 -30.65 -1.47 9.34
C ALA A 463 -29.55 -0.52 8.87
N LEU A 464 -28.85 -0.88 7.78
CA LEU A 464 -27.85 -0.03 7.17
C LEU A 464 -28.49 1.18 6.48
N VAL A 465 -29.58 0.97 5.72
CA VAL A 465 -30.32 2.04 5.03
C VAL A 465 -30.90 3.06 6.02
N SER A 466 -31.45 2.59 7.14
CA SER A 466 -31.97 3.48 8.20
C SER A 466 -30.89 4.12 9.06
N GLY A 467 -29.63 3.73 8.94
CA GLY A 467 -28.55 4.18 9.82
C GLY A 467 -28.60 3.60 11.24
N ASN A 468 -29.52 2.65 11.51
CA ASN A 468 -29.77 2.09 12.85
C ASN A 468 -29.16 0.69 13.08
N TYR A 469 -28.02 0.44 12.44
CA TYR A 469 -27.32 -0.84 12.62
C TYR A 469 -26.86 -1.02 14.08
N ALA A 470 -27.19 -2.18 14.66
CA ALA A 470 -26.72 -2.64 15.96
C ALA A 470 -25.80 -3.86 15.78
N PRO A 471 -24.55 -3.82 16.30
CA PRO A 471 -23.62 -4.92 16.22
C PRO A 471 -24.11 -6.18 16.93
N ASP A 472 -24.08 -7.31 16.21
CA ASP A 472 -24.59 -8.62 16.68
C ASP A 472 -23.64 -9.75 16.25
N SER A 473 -22.90 -10.30 17.21
CA SER A 473 -21.94 -11.39 16.94
C SER A 473 -22.62 -12.69 16.48
N SER A 474 -23.92 -12.89 16.77
CA SER A 474 -24.65 -14.07 16.29
C SER A 474 -24.82 -14.09 14.76
N ARG A 475 -24.63 -12.95 14.11
CA ARG A 475 -24.66 -12.79 12.65
C ARG A 475 -23.27 -12.87 12.00
N HIS A 476 -22.23 -13.17 12.75
CA HIS A 476 -20.90 -13.35 12.25
C HIS A 476 -20.63 -14.81 11.86
N ILE A 477 -19.79 -14.99 10.88
CA ILE A 477 -19.28 -16.28 10.40
C ILE A 477 -17.77 -16.23 10.57
N ASP A 478 -17.24 -17.08 11.44
CA ASP A 478 -15.79 -17.20 11.62
C ASP A 478 -15.19 -17.91 10.41
N VAL A 479 -14.16 -17.31 9.81
CA VAL A 479 -13.48 -17.80 8.61
C VAL A 479 -11.97 -17.71 8.80
N PRO A 480 -11.16 -18.39 7.97
CA PRO A 480 -9.71 -18.25 8.02
C PRO A 480 -9.24 -16.80 7.87
N ALA A 481 -8.07 -16.50 8.44
CA ALA A 481 -7.54 -15.14 8.59
C ALA A 481 -7.47 -14.33 7.27
N GLY A 482 -7.90 -13.07 7.36
CA GLY A 482 -7.85 -12.11 6.27
C GLY A 482 -8.85 -12.34 5.14
N PRO A 483 -10.16 -12.48 5.41
CA PRO A 483 -11.17 -12.58 4.37
C PRO A 483 -11.19 -11.29 3.52
N ALA A 484 -11.01 -11.45 2.20
CA ALA A 484 -10.82 -10.32 1.27
C ALA A 484 -11.63 -10.43 -0.03
N GLY A 485 -12.31 -11.53 -0.26
CA GLY A 485 -13.15 -11.75 -1.43
C GLY A 485 -14.40 -12.56 -1.06
N LEU A 486 -15.54 -12.20 -1.65
CA LEU A 486 -16.83 -12.85 -1.44
C LEU A 486 -17.53 -13.10 -2.77
N ALA A 487 -18.13 -14.29 -2.91
CA ALA A 487 -19.07 -14.61 -3.97
C ALA A 487 -20.20 -15.48 -3.40
N ILE A 488 -21.44 -15.28 -3.84
CA ILE A 488 -22.60 -16.04 -3.39
C ILE A 488 -23.29 -16.70 -4.59
N ASN A 489 -23.75 -17.93 -4.41
CA ASN A 489 -24.45 -18.62 -5.49
C ASN A 489 -25.87 -18.06 -5.71
N ALA A 490 -26.47 -18.38 -6.85
CA ALA A 490 -27.77 -17.84 -7.25
C ALA A 490 -28.93 -18.22 -6.27
N SER A 491 -28.82 -19.36 -5.59
CA SER A 491 -29.82 -19.75 -4.56
C SER A 491 -29.59 -19.05 -3.21
N GLY A 492 -28.47 -18.37 -3.02
CA GLY A 492 -28.15 -17.66 -1.78
C GLY A 492 -27.77 -18.55 -0.60
N ASN A 493 -27.60 -19.87 -0.82
CA ASN A 493 -27.34 -20.81 0.26
C ASN A 493 -25.86 -21.18 0.46
N ARG A 494 -24.99 -20.83 -0.47
CA ARG A 494 -23.53 -21.04 -0.40
C ARG A 494 -22.79 -19.71 -0.65
N LEU A 495 -21.93 -19.36 0.30
CA LEU A 495 -21.03 -18.21 0.20
C LEU A 495 -19.59 -18.72 0.09
N PHE A 496 -18.87 -18.24 -0.90
CA PHE A 496 -17.46 -18.51 -1.13
C PHE A 496 -16.64 -17.35 -0.58
N VAL A 497 -15.64 -17.65 0.25
CA VAL A 497 -14.81 -16.63 0.91
C VAL A 497 -13.33 -16.88 0.61
N TYR A 498 -12.67 -15.91 -0.02
CA TYR A 498 -11.22 -15.90 -0.17
C TYR A 498 -10.56 -15.26 1.03
N SER A 499 -9.64 -15.95 1.67
CA SER A 499 -8.86 -15.51 2.83
C SER A 499 -7.39 -15.32 2.46
N ARG A 500 -6.95 -14.06 2.31
CA ARG A 500 -5.61 -13.68 1.83
C ARG A 500 -4.49 -14.07 2.79
N ILE A 501 -4.69 -13.88 4.11
CA ILE A 501 -3.65 -14.19 5.10
C ILE A 501 -3.50 -15.69 5.28
N ALA A 502 -4.63 -16.42 5.32
CA ALA A 502 -4.62 -17.86 5.45
C ALA A 502 -4.30 -18.60 4.15
N HIS A 503 -4.28 -17.94 3.00
CA HIS A 503 -4.17 -18.52 1.66
C HIS A 503 -5.17 -19.67 1.44
N ALA A 504 -6.45 -19.36 1.62
CA ALA A 504 -7.53 -20.34 1.53
C ALA A 504 -8.78 -19.78 0.87
N VAL A 505 -9.56 -20.66 0.25
CA VAL A 505 -10.95 -20.41 -0.11
C VAL A 505 -11.82 -21.37 0.69
N VAL A 506 -12.87 -20.85 1.31
CA VAL A 506 -13.83 -21.64 2.05
C VAL A 506 -15.21 -21.59 1.43
N VAL A 507 -15.96 -22.70 1.53
CA VAL A 507 -17.38 -22.77 1.23
C VAL A 507 -18.15 -22.68 2.54
N VAL A 508 -19.09 -21.75 2.63
CA VAL A 508 -19.86 -21.46 3.83
C VAL A 508 -21.32 -21.79 3.59
N ASP A 509 -21.94 -22.49 4.57
CA ASP A 509 -23.40 -22.62 4.69
C ASP A 509 -23.98 -21.32 5.22
N VAL A 510 -24.75 -20.63 4.39
CA VAL A 510 -25.33 -19.33 4.73
C VAL A 510 -26.37 -19.44 5.86
N ALA A 511 -27.19 -20.49 5.87
CA ALA A 511 -28.26 -20.69 6.86
C ALA A 511 -27.66 -20.99 8.24
N ASN A 512 -26.70 -21.91 8.31
CA ASN A 512 -26.07 -22.34 9.54
C ASN A 512 -24.88 -21.45 9.97
N ARG A 513 -24.45 -20.54 9.09
CA ARG A 513 -23.29 -19.62 9.32
C ARG A 513 -22.03 -20.40 9.71
N SER A 514 -21.74 -21.46 9.00
CA SER A 514 -20.59 -22.33 9.29
C SER A 514 -19.80 -22.67 8.03
N VAL A 515 -18.49 -22.85 8.19
CA VAL A 515 -17.61 -23.33 7.12
C VAL A 515 -17.87 -24.81 6.87
N LEU A 516 -18.20 -25.17 5.63
CA LEU A 516 -18.42 -26.55 5.18
C LEU A 516 -17.13 -27.20 4.71
N SER A 517 -16.35 -26.50 3.94
CA SER A 517 -15.06 -26.98 3.45
C SER A 517 -14.04 -25.86 3.29
N THR A 518 -12.77 -26.23 3.33
CA THR A 518 -11.63 -25.34 3.15
C THR A 518 -10.72 -25.87 2.06
N ARG A 519 -10.42 -25.05 1.07
CA ARG A 519 -9.41 -25.28 0.05
C ARG A 519 -8.21 -24.39 0.30
N ASN A 520 -7.06 -24.97 0.68
CA ASN A 520 -5.80 -24.22 0.78
C ASN A 520 -5.25 -23.95 -0.62
N LEU A 521 -4.79 -22.71 -0.83
CA LEU A 521 -4.11 -22.27 -2.04
C LEU A 521 -2.59 -22.45 -1.88
N PHE A 522 -1.90 -22.66 -2.98
CA PHE A 522 -0.44 -22.66 -2.96
C PHE A 522 0.10 -21.26 -2.63
N SER A 523 1.12 -21.20 -1.80
CA SER A 523 1.85 -19.97 -1.50
C SER A 523 3.35 -20.21 -1.44
N PRO A 524 4.16 -19.47 -2.21
CA PRO A 524 5.61 -19.50 -2.09
C PRO A 524 6.14 -18.73 -0.87
N GLU A 525 5.27 -18.04 -0.14
CA GLU A 525 5.64 -17.25 1.03
C GLU A 525 6.05 -18.15 2.19
N SER A 526 7.14 -17.77 2.90
CA SER A 526 7.59 -18.50 4.09
C SER A 526 6.56 -18.43 5.22
N ALA A 527 6.64 -19.36 6.16
CA ALA A 527 5.81 -19.34 7.36
C ALA A 527 5.98 -18.04 8.17
N ALA A 528 7.21 -17.52 8.27
CA ALA A 528 7.50 -16.26 8.95
C ALA A 528 6.81 -15.05 8.32
N VAL A 529 6.77 -14.96 6.98
CA VAL A 529 6.04 -13.91 6.26
C VAL A 529 4.53 -13.99 6.54
N ARG A 530 3.95 -15.21 6.47
CA ARG A 530 2.52 -15.41 6.70
C ARG A 530 2.11 -15.10 8.14
N GLU A 531 2.88 -15.55 9.12
CA GLU A 531 2.61 -15.29 10.53
C GLU A 531 2.82 -13.82 10.87
N GLY A 532 3.91 -13.21 10.40
CA GLY A 532 4.21 -11.80 10.66
C GLY A 532 3.16 -10.85 10.07
N ARG A 533 2.60 -11.17 8.89
CA ARG A 533 1.52 -10.40 8.24
C ARG A 533 0.33 -10.19 9.17
N ARG A 534 -0.02 -11.16 10.01
CA ARG A 534 -1.15 -11.06 10.93
C ARG A 534 -1.03 -9.85 11.87
N PHE A 535 0.17 -9.50 12.33
CA PHE A 535 0.37 -8.38 13.26
C PHE A 535 0.17 -7.01 12.59
N LEU A 536 0.26 -6.93 11.27
CA LEU A 536 -0.13 -5.73 10.53
C LEU A 536 -1.65 -5.54 10.51
N TYR A 537 -2.42 -6.63 10.27
CA TYR A 537 -3.85 -6.53 9.93
C TYR A 537 -4.82 -7.00 11.01
N ASP A 538 -4.50 -8.04 11.76
CA ASP A 538 -5.45 -8.66 12.69
C ASP A 538 -5.66 -7.78 13.94
N ALA A 539 -6.77 -7.06 13.94
CA ALA A 539 -7.15 -6.15 15.03
C ALA A 539 -7.46 -6.90 16.33
N THR A 540 -7.84 -8.17 16.26
CA THR A 540 -8.11 -8.97 17.47
C THR A 540 -6.84 -9.32 18.22
N LEU A 541 -5.71 -9.43 17.48
CA LEU A 541 -4.37 -9.64 18.04
C LEU A 541 -3.70 -8.33 18.43
N SER A 542 -3.88 -7.28 17.63
CA SER A 542 -3.09 -6.05 17.73
C SER A 542 -3.71 -4.96 18.59
N SER A 543 -5.05 -4.94 18.81
CA SER A 543 -5.71 -3.87 19.57
C SER A 543 -6.54 -4.33 20.76
N ALA A 544 -6.86 -3.38 21.66
CA ALA A 544 -7.69 -3.63 22.82
C ALA A 544 -9.11 -4.07 22.43
N ASN A 545 -9.73 -3.34 21.52
CA ASN A 545 -11.15 -3.46 21.19
C ASN A 545 -11.42 -4.31 19.94
N GLY A 546 -10.38 -4.76 19.22
CA GLY A 546 -10.55 -5.51 17.97
C GLY A 546 -11.06 -4.67 16.80
N THR A 547 -10.92 -3.33 16.85
CA THR A 547 -11.50 -2.41 15.86
C THR A 547 -10.46 -1.81 14.91
N VAL A 548 -9.20 -1.72 15.32
CA VAL A 548 -8.10 -1.08 14.58
C VAL A 548 -6.84 -1.93 14.61
N SER A 549 -5.94 -1.71 13.66
CA SER A 549 -4.62 -2.36 13.58
C SER A 549 -3.61 -1.38 12.96
N CYS A 550 -2.36 -1.77 12.83
CA CYS A 550 -1.35 -0.97 12.11
C CYS A 550 -1.80 -0.66 10.66
N ALA A 551 -2.54 -1.59 10.02
CA ALA A 551 -3.10 -1.39 8.68
C ALA A 551 -4.24 -0.34 8.61
N SER A 552 -4.68 0.23 9.73
CA SER A 552 -5.62 1.36 9.72
C SER A 552 -4.98 2.64 9.16
N CYS A 553 -3.64 2.79 9.28
CA CYS A 553 -2.84 3.84 8.66
C CYS A 553 -1.92 3.27 7.57
N HIS A 554 -1.29 2.12 7.80
CA HIS A 554 -0.42 1.44 6.84
C HIS A 554 -1.21 0.48 5.95
N VAL A 555 -2.12 1.03 5.13
CA VAL A 555 -3.07 0.27 4.32
C VAL A 555 -2.32 -0.57 3.27
N PHE A 556 -2.44 -1.90 3.36
CA PHE A 556 -1.68 -2.88 2.56
C PHE A 556 -0.16 -2.65 2.56
N GLY A 557 0.39 -2.33 3.75
CA GLY A 557 1.82 -2.10 3.94
C GLY A 557 2.33 -0.77 3.38
N ASP A 558 1.44 0.08 2.88
CA ASP A 558 1.76 1.40 2.34
C ASP A 558 1.28 2.54 3.26
N LEU A 559 0.99 3.70 2.74
CA LEU A 559 0.58 4.89 3.47
C LEU A 559 -0.89 5.24 3.19
N ASP A 560 -1.52 5.98 4.11
CA ASP A 560 -2.91 6.45 3.99
C ASP A 560 -3.02 7.86 3.37
N HIS A 561 -1.90 8.47 3.02
CA HIS A 561 -1.79 9.85 2.54
C HIS A 561 -2.32 10.93 3.51
N LEU A 562 -2.38 10.63 4.79
CA LEU A 562 -2.74 11.58 5.85
C LEU A 562 -1.52 11.94 6.71
N ALA A 563 -1.65 13.00 7.50
CA ALA A 563 -0.77 13.28 8.63
C ALA A 563 -1.52 13.05 9.94
N TRP A 564 -0.77 12.68 10.98
CA TRP A 564 -1.24 12.37 12.32
C TRP A 564 -0.41 13.09 13.38
N ASP A 565 -1.03 13.71 14.37
CA ASP A 565 -0.33 14.26 15.55
C ASP A 565 -0.38 13.25 16.70
N LEU A 566 0.49 12.22 16.63
CA LEU A 566 0.59 11.13 17.60
C LEU A 566 1.62 11.44 18.69
N GLY A 567 1.61 12.66 19.24
CA GLY A 567 2.37 12.99 20.44
C GLY A 567 1.75 12.34 21.69
N ASN A 568 2.56 12.11 22.74
CA ASN A 568 2.07 11.59 24.01
C ASN A 568 2.39 12.54 25.17
N PRO A 569 1.43 13.34 25.66
CA PRO A 569 1.66 14.29 26.76
C PRO A 569 2.06 13.63 28.08
N ASP A 570 1.77 12.34 28.24
CA ASP A 570 2.05 11.58 29.48
C ASP A 570 3.52 11.11 29.55
N GLU A 571 4.29 11.26 28.45
CA GLU A 571 5.69 10.85 28.36
C GLU A 571 6.66 12.00 28.68
N ARG A 572 7.91 11.61 28.97
CA ARG A 572 9.04 12.52 29.20
C ARG A 572 9.88 12.68 27.95
N THR A 573 10.68 13.72 27.93
CA THR A 573 11.69 13.90 26.88
C THR A 573 12.79 12.84 26.96
N GLU A 574 13.26 12.33 25.83
CA GLU A 574 14.29 11.29 25.74
C GLU A 574 15.56 11.79 25.05
N LEU A 575 16.72 11.21 25.38
CA LEU A 575 17.96 11.52 24.68
C LEU A 575 17.91 11.02 23.24
N ASN A 576 18.44 11.83 22.31
CA ASN A 576 18.62 11.42 20.93
C ASN A 576 20.05 10.90 20.71
N PRO A 577 20.25 9.57 20.55
CA PRO A 577 21.56 8.98 20.36
C PRO A 577 22.06 9.01 18.91
N ASN A 578 21.23 9.47 17.97
CA ASN A 578 21.55 9.43 16.55
C ASN A 578 22.72 10.39 16.20
N ALA A 579 23.45 10.04 15.15
CA ALA A 579 24.49 10.91 14.60
C ALA A 579 23.89 12.10 13.85
N TYR A 580 24.55 13.24 13.92
CA TYR A 580 24.14 14.48 13.28
C TYR A 580 25.06 14.86 12.13
N LEU A 581 24.54 15.61 11.16
CA LEU A 581 25.36 16.28 10.17
C LEU A 581 26.32 17.27 10.86
N PRO A 582 27.51 17.52 10.31
CA PRO A 582 28.55 18.32 10.97
C PRO A 582 28.12 19.75 11.37
N LEU A 583 27.15 20.32 10.69
CA LEU A 583 26.62 21.67 10.96
C LEU A 583 25.35 21.67 11.80
N SER A 584 24.83 20.50 12.18
CA SER A 584 23.71 20.42 13.11
C SER A 584 24.18 20.76 14.53
N PRO A 585 23.45 21.60 15.28
CA PRO A 585 23.81 21.91 16.67
C PRO A 585 23.81 20.61 17.49
N ARG A 586 24.94 20.26 18.05
CA ARG A 586 25.10 19.05 18.89
C ARG A 586 24.55 19.23 20.31
N THR A 587 23.97 20.34 20.63
CA THR A 587 23.48 20.61 21.97
C THR A 587 22.29 19.75 22.29
N THR A 588 22.50 18.74 23.10
CA THR A 588 21.51 17.98 23.92
C THR A 588 20.09 17.97 23.33
N ILE A 589 19.95 17.62 22.04
CA ILE A 589 18.65 17.51 21.44
C ILE A 589 18.01 16.25 21.99
N ARG A 590 16.87 16.45 22.61
CA ARG A 590 16.05 15.38 23.14
C ARG A 590 14.85 15.21 22.23
N PHE A 591 14.41 13.98 22.07
CA PHE A 591 13.12 13.72 21.48
C PHE A 591 12.02 14.23 22.42
N HIS A 592 11.21 15.14 21.92
CA HIS A 592 10.06 15.64 22.67
C HIS A 592 8.84 14.76 22.39
N PRO A 593 8.05 14.30 23.39
CA PRO A 593 6.90 13.44 23.16
C PRO A 593 5.75 14.12 22.39
N LEU A 594 5.66 15.48 22.42
CA LEU A 594 4.72 16.23 21.60
C LEU A 594 5.38 16.62 20.28
N LYS A 595 5.27 15.77 19.28
CA LYS A 595 6.04 15.81 18.03
C LYS A 595 5.33 16.49 16.85
N GLY A 596 4.04 16.87 17.02
CA GLY A 596 3.25 17.49 15.96
C GLY A 596 2.83 16.54 14.83
N PRO A 597 2.15 17.08 13.80
CA PRO A 597 1.71 16.29 12.66
C PRO A 597 2.85 15.68 11.88
N MET A 598 2.72 14.40 11.54
CA MET A 598 3.64 13.66 10.66
C MET A 598 2.86 12.80 9.69
N THR A 599 3.22 12.83 8.40
CA THR A 599 2.61 11.99 7.38
C THR A 599 2.97 10.53 7.61
N THR A 600 2.00 9.63 7.38
CA THR A 600 2.24 8.20 7.40
C THR A 600 3.34 7.84 6.40
N GLN A 601 4.34 7.07 6.82
CA GLN A 601 5.38 6.55 5.95
C GLN A 601 5.02 5.15 5.48
N THR A 602 5.39 4.80 4.24
CA THR A 602 5.24 3.42 3.75
C THR A 602 6.12 2.46 4.56
N LEU A 603 5.64 1.24 4.77
CA LEU A 603 6.44 0.14 5.33
C LEU A 603 7.30 -0.56 4.28
N ARG A 604 7.17 -0.19 3.01
CA ARG A 604 7.95 -0.76 1.92
C ARG A 604 9.35 -0.18 1.89
N GLY A 605 10.33 -1.03 1.60
CA GLY A 605 11.72 -0.61 1.42
C GLY A 605 12.42 -0.06 2.66
N MET A 606 12.10 -0.57 3.87
CA MET A 606 12.70 -0.08 5.12
C MET A 606 14.16 -0.50 5.30
N ARG A 607 14.62 -1.59 4.68
CA ARG A 607 16.02 -2.05 4.80
C ARG A 607 16.99 -0.99 4.28
N GLY A 608 18.14 -0.84 4.95
CA GLY A 608 19.22 0.06 4.55
C GLY A 608 18.95 1.55 4.76
N ASN A 609 17.89 1.92 5.51
CA ASN A 609 17.48 3.30 5.72
C ASN A 609 17.69 3.83 7.17
N GLY A 610 18.33 3.05 8.03
CA GLY A 610 18.69 3.46 9.39
C GLY A 610 17.51 3.55 10.36
N PRO A 611 17.57 4.42 11.37
CA PRO A 611 16.51 4.63 12.36
C PRO A 611 15.16 4.92 11.73
N MET A 612 14.07 4.60 12.43
CA MET A 612 12.71 4.72 11.89
C MET A 612 11.95 5.91 12.47
N HIS A 613 10.77 6.21 11.94
CA HIS A 613 10.02 7.44 12.02
C HIS A 613 10.72 8.63 11.31
N TRP A 614 9.96 9.72 11.11
CA TRP A 614 10.50 10.96 10.56
C TRP A 614 11.66 11.52 11.42
N ARG A 615 11.56 11.40 12.73
CA ARG A 615 12.57 11.89 13.68
C ARG A 615 13.70 10.89 13.98
N GLY A 616 13.64 9.65 13.46
CA GLY A 616 14.58 8.61 13.84
C GLY A 616 14.53 8.25 15.33
N ASP A 617 13.39 8.45 15.99
CA ASP A 617 13.17 8.18 17.41
C ASP A 617 12.97 6.69 17.72
N ARG A 618 12.85 5.87 16.70
CA ARG A 618 13.09 4.42 16.79
C ARG A 618 14.54 4.17 16.38
N THR A 619 15.42 4.18 17.35
CA THR A 619 16.87 4.38 17.14
C THR A 619 17.60 3.10 16.74
N GLY A 620 17.04 1.94 17.06
CA GLY A 620 17.72 0.65 16.89
C GLY A 620 18.96 0.45 17.77
N THR A 621 19.09 1.21 18.87
CA THR A 621 20.25 1.11 19.76
C THR A 621 20.25 -0.17 20.60
N ALA A 622 19.08 -0.78 20.79
CA ALA A 622 18.89 -2.01 21.57
C ALA A 622 19.23 -3.29 20.77
N ARG A 623 20.30 -3.27 19.98
CA ARG A 623 20.70 -4.42 19.17
C ARG A 623 21.00 -5.66 20.01
N ALA A 624 20.49 -6.81 19.58
CA ALA A 624 20.77 -8.09 20.21
C ALA A 624 21.53 -9.03 19.26
N VAL A 625 22.40 -9.88 19.83
CA VAL A 625 23.01 -10.98 19.09
C VAL A 625 22.10 -12.19 19.23
N VAL A 626 21.48 -12.63 18.16
CA VAL A 626 20.64 -13.83 18.13
C VAL A 626 21.35 -14.91 17.32
N ARG A 627 21.64 -16.06 17.95
CA ARG A 627 22.24 -17.24 17.31
C ARG A 627 23.52 -16.95 16.52
N GLY A 628 24.37 -16.04 17.02
CA GLY A 628 25.64 -15.70 16.37
C GLY A 628 25.50 -14.73 15.17
N GLN A 629 24.30 -14.24 14.90
CA GLN A 629 24.06 -13.16 13.93
C GLN A 629 23.74 -11.86 14.67
N THR A 630 24.35 -10.78 14.24
CA THR A 630 24.00 -9.45 14.75
C THR A 630 22.74 -8.96 14.04
N GLU A 631 21.73 -8.59 14.79
CA GLU A 631 20.53 -7.93 14.30
C GLU A 631 20.89 -6.63 13.57
N SER A 632 20.22 -6.33 12.45
CA SER A 632 20.42 -5.05 11.76
C SER A 632 19.86 -3.88 12.57
N LEU A 633 20.33 -2.66 12.27
CA LEU A 633 19.81 -1.44 12.90
C LEU A 633 18.31 -1.29 12.66
N GLU A 634 17.87 -1.57 11.45
CA GLU A 634 16.47 -1.44 11.03
C GLU A 634 15.56 -2.46 11.74
N GLU A 635 16.03 -3.70 11.91
CA GLU A 635 15.29 -4.72 12.66
C GLU A 635 15.13 -4.31 14.13
N ALA A 636 16.20 -3.86 14.76
CA ALA A 636 16.15 -3.36 16.13
C ALA A 636 15.24 -2.12 16.27
N ALA A 637 15.34 -1.17 15.33
CA ALA A 637 14.48 0.02 15.29
C ALA A 637 13.00 -0.35 15.12
N PHE A 638 12.68 -1.32 14.24
CA PHE A 638 11.31 -1.77 14.06
C PHE A 638 10.73 -2.42 15.30
N LYS A 639 11.53 -3.17 16.06
CA LYS A 639 11.07 -3.79 17.31
C LYS A 639 10.70 -2.78 18.40
N GLU A 640 11.24 -1.57 18.36
CA GLU A 640 10.86 -0.49 19.27
C GLU A 640 9.41 -0.02 19.08
N PHE A 641 8.76 -0.34 17.93
CA PHE A 641 7.31 -0.14 17.74
C PHE A 641 6.44 -1.06 18.60
N ASN A 642 7.02 -2.03 19.35
CA ASN A 642 6.22 -2.86 20.23
C ASN A 642 5.46 -2.05 21.29
N GLY A 643 5.94 -0.86 21.68
CA GLY A 643 5.23 0.07 22.53
C GLY A 643 3.93 0.65 21.92
N ALA A 644 3.83 0.74 20.60
CA ALA A 644 2.64 1.25 19.91
C ALA A 644 1.41 0.33 20.05
N PHE A 645 1.61 -0.97 20.30
CA PHE A 645 0.51 -1.87 20.61
C PHE A 645 -0.22 -1.44 21.91
N VAL A 646 0.49 -0.81 22.83
CA VAL A 646 -0.06 -0.26 24.08
C VAL A 646 -0.48 1.20 23.90
N GLY A 647 0.45 2.06 23.45
CA GLY A 647 0.25 3.51 23.39
C GLY A 647 -0.77 3.96 22.35
N LEU A 648 -0.79 3.30 21.20
CA LEU A 648 -1.65 3.67 20.06
C LEU A 648 -2.83 2.71 19.88
N LEU A 649 -2.59 1.39 19.88
CA LEU A 649 -3.64 0.39 19.64
C LEU A 649 -4.41 -0.01 20.91
N GLY A 650 -3.99 0.47 22.06
CA GLY A 650 -4.73 0.40 23.32
C GLY A 650 -4.60 -0.92 24.09
N ARG A 651 -3.75 -1.87 23.68
CA ARG A 651 -3.53 -3.12 24.44
C ARG A 651 -3.05 -2.82 25.86
N GLU A 652 -3.28 -3.76 26.76
CA GLU A 652 -2.75 -3.70 28.14
C GLU A 652 -1.24 -3.99 28.19
N THR A 653 -0.78 -4.86 27.29
CA THR A 653 0.64 -5.29 27.21
C THR A 653 1.12 -5.29 25.77
N PRO A 654 2.41 -5.09 25.52
CA PRO A 654 3.03 -5.33 24.23
C PRO A 654 2.79 -6.75 23.71
N ILE A 655 3.02 -7.01 22.45
CA ILE A 655 3.08 -8.39 21.94
C ILE A 655 4.40 -9.06 22.40
N SER A 656 4.42 -10.39 22.40
CA SER A 656 5.61 -11.13 22.85
C SER A 656 6.82 -10.86 21.94
N PRO A 657 8.06 -11.02 22.43
CA PRO A 657 9.27 -10.87 21.60
C PRO A 657 9.26 -11.76 20.34
N ALA A 658 8.75 -12.99 20.44
CA ALA A 658 8.63 -13.89 19.29
C ALA A 658 7.64 -13.39 18.25
N GLN A 659 6.50 -12.86 18.67
CA GLN A 659 5.49 -12.23 17.80
C GLN A 659 6.05 -10.97 17.12
N MET A 660 6.79 -10.15 17.89
CA MET A 660 7.42 -8.96 17.35
C MET A 660 8.54 -9.32 16.35
N GLN A 661 9.26 -10.43 16.57
CA GLN A 661 10.24 -10.94 15.60
C GLN A 661 9.54 -11.36 14.30
N ALA A 662 8.48 -12.14 14.37
CA ALA A 662 7.72 -12.55 13.18
C ALA A 662 7.19 -11.33 12.41
N PHE A 663 6.67 -10.32 13.13
CA PHE A 663 6.23 -9.06 12.49
C PHE A 663 7.41 -8.32 11.82
N THR A 664 8.58 -8.28 12.47
CA THR A 664 9.81 -7.69 11.91
C THR A 664 10.25 -8.43 10.65
N ASP A 665 10.26 -9.76 10.67
CA ASP A 665 10.63 -10.61 9.53
C ASP A 665 9.75 -10.37 8.30
N PHE A 666 8.45 -10.19 8.52
CA PHE A 666 7.51 -9.81 7.46
C PHE A 666 7.78 -8.38 6.96
N ALA A 667 7.79 -7.41 7.86
CA ALA A 667 7.85 -5.99 7.51
C ALA A 667 9.15 -5.63 6.76
N MET A 668 10.28 -6.25 7.14
CA MET A 668 11.57 -6.05 6.47
C MET A 668 11.63 -6.66 5.05
N GLN A 669 10.67 -7.45 4.62
CA GLN A 669 10.60 -8.03 3.27
C GLN A 669 9.71 -7.25 2.32
N LEU A 670 8.96 -6.25 2.81
CA LEU A 670 8.10 -5.43 1.96
C LEU A 670 8.93 -4.60 0.99
N ALA A 671 8.75 -4.88 -0.31
CA ALA A 671 9.49 -4.22 -1.38
C ALA A 671 8.70 -3.05 -1.98
N MET A 672 9.43 -2.03 -2.43
CA MET A 672 8.90 -0.99 -3.29
C MET A 672 8.58 -1.56 -4.67
N PRO A 673 7.45 -1.20 -5.31
CA PRO A 673 7.22 -1.51 -6.71
C PRO A 673 8.23 -0.79 -7.61
N PRO A 674 8.37 -1.20 -8.88
CA PRO A 674 9.12 -0.43 -9.87
C PRO A 674 8.59 1.01 -9.99
N ASN A 675 9.49 1.97 -10.26
CA ASN A 675 9.06 3.36 -10.45
C ASN A 675 8.39 3.50 -11.84
N PRO A 676 7.09 3.84 -11.93
CA PRO A 676 6.35 3.91 -13.18
C PRO A 676 6.69 5.15 -14.03
N VAL A 677 7.32 6.15 -13.44
CA VAL A 677 7.74 7.38 -14.15
C VAL A 677 8.95 7.12 -15.04
N ARG A 678 9.85 6.25 -14.57
CA ARG A 678 11.11 5.98 -15.25
C ARG A 678 10.93 5.08 -16.48
N ALA A 679 11.68 5.33 -17.56
CA ALA A 679 11.62 4.54 -18.78
C ALA A 679 11.92 3.05 -18.54
N LEU A 680 11.26 2.16 -19.31
CA LEU A 680 11.38 0.70 -19.11
C LEU A 680 12.78 0.16 -19.31
N ASP A 681 13.60 0.80 -20.13
CA ASP A 681 15.02 0.50 -20.33
C ASP A 681 15.93 1.10 -19.23
N ASN A 682 15.31 1.72 -18.22
CA ASN A 682 15.96 2.43 -17.14
C ASN A 682 16.73 3.69 -17.58
N SER A 683 16.56 4.18 -18.79
CA SER A 683 17.13 5.44 -19.25
C SER A 683 16.47 6.65 -18.54
N LEU A 684 17.15 7.77 -18.59
CA LEU A 684 16.65 9.07 -18.16
C LEU A 684 16.41 9.95 -19.38
N THR A 685 15.35 10.73 -19.35
CA THR A 685 15.16 11.83 -20.30
C THR A 685 16.26 12.88 -20.13
N THR A 686 16.42 13.75 -21.11
CA THR A 686 17.43 14.84 -21.04
C THR A 686 17.22 15.71 -19.79
N GLU A 687 15.98 15.97 -19.42
CA GLU A 687 15.63 16.76 -18.24
C GLU A 687 15.98 16.02 -16.94
N GLU A 688 15.63 14.75 -16.82
CA GLU A 688 15.97 13.91 -15.68
C GLU A 688 17.47 13.70 -15.52
N ALA A 689 18.19 13.55 -16.64
CA ALA A 689 19.65 13.41 -16.65
C ALA A 689 20.34 14.68 -16.15
N ALA A 690 19.90 15.85 -16.61
CA ALA A 690 20.38 17.15 -16.09
C ALA A 690 20.05 17.31 -14.59
N GLY A 691 18.84 16.91 -14.17
CA GLY A 691 18.45 16.90 -12.77
C GLY A 691 19.30 15.97 -11.91
N ARG A 692 19.66 14.79 -12.45
CA ARG A 692 20.57 13.85 -11.79
C ARG A 692 21.96 14.43 -11.62
N ASP A 693 22.49 15.10 -12.62
CA ASP A 693 23.81 15.75 -12.52
C ASP A 693 23.82 16.81 -11.43
N LEU A 694 22.80 17.66 -11.37
CA LEU A 694 22.62 18.63 -10.29
C LEU A 694 22.51 17.95 -8.92
N TYR A 695 21.71 16.89 -8.81
CA TYR A 695 21.50 16.13 -7.58
C TYR A 695 22.79 15.51 -7.04
N MET A 696 23.62 14.94 -7.92
CA MET A 696 24.83 14.19 -7.55
C MET A 696 26.02 15.12 -7.32
N ASN A 697 26.19 16.16 -8.15
CA ASN A 697 27.47 16.84 -8.29
C ASN A 697 27.44 18.33 -7.92
N PHE A 698 26.26 18.99 -7.97
CA PHE A 698 26.19 20.42 -7.72
C PHE A 698 25.89 20.72 -6.25
N PRO A 699 26.63 21.66 -5.60
CA PRO A 699 26.41 22.05 -4.20
C PRO A 699 25.13 22.92 -4.06
N ILE A 700 23.97 22.31 -4.15
CA ILE A 700 22.66 22.97 -4.03
C ILE A 700 22.43 23.54 -2.61
N THR A 701 23.17 23.07 -1.61
CA THR A 701 23.10 23.57 -0.24
C THR A 701 24.51 23.92 0.27
N LEU A 702 24.58 24.64 1.38
CA LEU A 702 25.87 24.86 2.06
C LEU A 702 26.55 23.56 2.54
N LEU A 703 25.81 22.47 2.60
CA LEU A 703 26.31 21.13 2.95
C LEU A 703 26.74 20.31 1.73
N GLY A 704 26.59 20.86 0.53
CA GLY A 704 26.94 20.23 -0.75
C GLY A 704 25.76 19.78 -1.58
N SER A 705 25.94 18.72 -2.36
CA SER A 705 24.92 18.17 -3.23
C SER A 705 23.83 17.41 -2.44
N CYS A 706 22.70 17.15 -3.09
CA CYS A 706 21.61 16.33 -2.50
C CYS A 706 22.10 14.93 -2.11
N ASP A 707 22.99 14.32 -2.93
CA ASP A 707 23.56 13.00 -2.67
C ASP A 707 24.41 12.93 -1.40
N ASN A 708 24.94 14.03 -0.91
CA ASN A 708 25.69 14.05 0.35
C ASN A 708 24.80 13.60 1.53
N CYS A 709 23.51 13.93 1.47
CA CYS A 709 22.53 13.60 2.52
C CYS A 709 21.57 12.50 2.07
N HIS A 710 20.92 12.64 0.92
CA HIS A 710 20.01 11.67 0.33
C HIS A 710 20.75 10.74 -0.64
N ARG A 711 21.62 9.90 -0.10
CA ARG A 711 22.51 9.04 -0.88
C ARG A 711 21.75 8.10 -1.81
N LEU A 712 22.22 8.01 -3.07
CA LEU A 712 21.66 7.13 -4.08
C LEU A 712 22.72 6.09 -4.47
N ARG A 713 22.63 4.90 -3.86
CA ARG A 713 23.52 3.75 -4.14
C ARG A 713 22.65 2.50 -4.32
N PRO A 714 21.89 2.39 -5.42
CA PRO A 714 20.92 1.30 -5.63
C PRO A 714 21.57 -0.07 -5.67
N ASN A 715 22.84 -0.17 -6.13
CA ASN A 715 23.58 -1.43 -6.16
C ASN A 715 23.88 -1.98 -4.74
N ASN A 716 23.85 -1.13 -3.73
CA ASN A 716 24.08 -1.48 -2.33
C ASN A 716 22.78 -1.47 -1.52
N GLY A 717 21.61 -1.30 -2.17
CA GLY A 717 20.33 -1.17 -1.49
C GLY A 717 20.17 0.12 -0.67
N GLN A 718 20.96 1.18 -0.99
CA GLN A 718 20.91 2.46 -0.27
C GLN A 718 20.20 3.52 -1.12
N PHE A 719 19.14 4.09 -0.56
CA PHE A 719 18.26 5.05 -1.25
C PHE A 719 17.96 6.27 -0.37
N GLY A 720 18.96 6.91 0.16
CA GLY A 720 18.81 8.08 0.99
C GLY A 720 19.65 8.01 2.24
N THR A 721 19.06 8.33 3.38
CA THR A 721 19.77 8.44 4.64
C THR A 721 20.63 7.21 5.00
N ASN A 722 21.73 7.47 5.67
CA ASN A 722 22.46 6.47 6.44
C ASN A 722 22.24 6.68 7.96
N GLY A 723 21.08 7.19 8.36
CA GLY A 723 20.68 7.45 9.73
C GLY A 723 21.13 8.79 10.30
N LEU A 724 21.70 9.66 9.48
CA LEU A 724 22.08 11.01 9.93
C LEU A 724 20.84 11.87 10.20
N MET A 725 20.97 12.74 11.20
CA MET A 725 19.96 13.70 11.58
C MET A 725 20.25 15.07 10.96
N THR A 726 19.19 15.78 10.63
CA THR A 726 19.22 17.16 10.17
C THR A 726 18.05 17.94 10.77
N PHE A 727 17.97 19.20 10.47
CA PHE A 727 16.84 20.06 10.80
C PHE A 727 16.07 20.45 9.53
N GLU A 728 14.81 20.78 9.67
CA GLU A 728 13.94 21.25 8.59
C GLU A 728 13.66 22.74 8.78
N GLY A 729 14.14 23.58 7.83
CA GLY A 729 13.92 25.01 7.79
C GLY A 729 14.63 25.86 8.84
N GLY A 730 14.59 27.18 8.71
CA GLY A 730 15.39 28.15 9.44
C GLY A 730 15.02 28.41 10.91
N ARG A 731 14.03 27.72 11.48
CA ARG A 731 13.66 27.81 12.90
C ARG A 731 13.60 26.40 13.48
N ILE A 732 14.74 25.92 13.90
CA ILE A 732 14.96 24.56 14.38
C ILE A 732 14.27 24.37 15.71
N THR A 733 13.22 23.60 15.75
CA THR A 733 12.58 23.15 16.98
C THR A 733 12.67 21.62 17.16
N GLU A 734 12.86 20.87 16.08
CA GLU A 734 13.03 19.42 16.06
C GLU A 734 14.09 19.00 15.05
N ASN A 735 14.68 17.82 15.26
CA ASN A 735 15.56 17.16 14.30
C ASN A 735 14.85 15.99 13.67
N PHE A 736 15.12 15.82 12.38
CA PHE A 736 14.56 14.77 11.56
C PHE A 736 15.66 13.86 11.00
N LYS A 737 15.35 12.60 10.83
CA LYS A 737 16.14 11.70 10.01
C LYS A 737 16.05 12.18 8.57
N ILE A 738 17.16 12.12 7.84
CA ILE A 738 17.17 12.38 6.40
C ILE A 738 16.39 11.26 5.70
N PRO A 739 15.26 11.54 5.04
CA PRO A 739 14.41 10.52 4.46
C PRO A 739 14.97 9.96 3.15
N GLN A 740 14.57 8.75 2.81
CA GLN A 740 14.69 8.23 1.45
C GLN A 740 13.74 8.98 0.50
N LEU A 741 14.09 9.05 -0.80
CA LEU A 741 13.30 9.78 -1.79
C LEU A 741 12.60 8.87 -2.83
N ARG A 742 12.54 7.54 -2.59
CA ARG A 742 11.76 6.64 -3.44
C ARG A 742 10.27 6.98 -3.35
N ASN A 743 9.51 6.64 -4.38
CA ASN A 743 8.06 6.84 -4.50
C ASN A 743 7.52 8.26 -4.31
N MET A 744 8.33 9.31 -4.53
CA MET A 744 7.85 10.69 -4.49
C MET A 744 6.70 10.96 -5.48
N TYR A 745 6.62 10.21 -6.59
CA TYR A 745 5.53 10.26 -7.57
C TYR A 745 4.15 9.93 -6.97
N THR A 746 4.08 9.24 -5.83
CA THR A 746 2.81 8.94 -5.17
C THR A 746 2.23 10.15 -4.43
N LYS A 747 3.02 11.17 -4.14
CA LYS A 747 2.61 12.37 -3.40
C LYS A 747 2.14 13.51 -4.30
N VAL A 748 2.35 13.43 -5.61
CA VAL A 748 1.86 14.43 -6.56
C VAL A 748 0.33 14.43 -6.65
N GLY A 749 -0.25 15.60 -6.91
CA GLY A 749 -1.72 15.77 -6.94
C GLY A 749 -2.37 15.99 -5.58
N MET A 750 -1.57 16.03 -4.50
CA MET A 750 -2.02 16.34 -3.14
C MET A 750 -1.56 17.74 -2.78
N PHE A 751 -2.43 18.72 -2.89
CA PHE A 751 -2.06 20.13 -2.81
C PHE A 751 -2.66 20.77 -1.57
N GLY A 752 -1.94 20.74 -0.46
CA GLY A 752 -2.39 21.25 0.81
C GLY A 752 -1.44 22.29 1.42
N PHE A 753 -1.10 23.36 0.69
CA PHE A 753 -0.24 24.39 1.23
C PHE A 753 -1.05 25.53 1.87
N SER A 754 -0.92 25.70 3.17
CA SER A 754 -1.65 26.68 3.96
C SER A 754 -0.82 27.92 4.36
N ALA A 755 0.46 28.02 3.95
CA ALA A 755 1.29 29.16 4.29
C ALA A 755 0.93 30.40 3.45
N ASP A 756 1.15 31.60 4.02
CA ASP A 756 0.92 32.85 3.31
C ASP A 756 1.83 32.99 2.09
N GLY A 757 1.26 33.25 0.94
CA GLY A 757 1.97 33.82 -0.21
C GLY A 757 2.38 32.89 -1.34
N GLY A 758 1.84 31.69 -1.53
CA GLY A 758 2.24 30.95 -2.71
C GLY A 758 1.73 29.56 -2.96
N GLY A 759 0.78 29.08 -2.19
CA GLY A 759 0.22 27.75 -2.40
C GLY A 759 -0.78 27.67 -3.54
N VAL A 760 -1.06 26.47 -4.02
CA VAL A 760 -2.11 26.20 -4.98
C VAL A 760 -3.46 26.50 -4.34
N THR A 761 -4.35 27.17 -5.10
CA THR A 761 -5.70 27.55 -4.65
C THR A 761 -6.77 26.79 -5.45
N GLY A 762 -8.04 26.90 -5.03
CA GLY A 762 -9.17 26.23 -5.67
C GLY A 762 -9.37 24.80 -5.17
N ALA A 763 -10.06 23.98 -5.94
CA ALA A 763 -10.34 22.60 -5.58
C ALA A 763 -9.08 21.72 -5.67
N GLN A 764 -8.76 21.04 -4.58
CA GLN A 764 -7.63 20.12 -4.47
C GLN A 764 -8.13 18.70 -4.23
N ILE A 765 -7.29 17.70 -4.55
CA ILE A 765 -7.64 16.29 -4.41
C ILE A 765 -7.54 15.86 -2.94
N ARG A 766 -6.43 16.21 -2.27
CA ARG A 766 -6.17 15.89 -0.86
C ARG A 766 -5.44 17.05 -0.16
N GLY A 767 -5.43 17.02 1.18
CA GLY A 767 -4.92 18.11 2.00
C GLY A 767 -3.48 17.96 2.50
N PHE A 768 -2.75 16.89 2.09
CA PHE A 768 -1.37 16.63 2.53
C PHE A 768 -0.47 16.36 1.33
N GLY A 769 0.69 16.99 1.32
CA GLY A 769 1.69 16.90 0.27
C GLY A 769 3.05 16.41 0.78
N PHE A 770 4.08 17.19 0.50
CA PHE A 770 5.47 16.92 0.84
C PHE A 770 5.84 17.43 2.23
N SER A 771 7.09 17.18 2.65
CA SER A 771 7.61 17.43 4.00
C SER A 771 7.13 16.39 5.02
N HIS A 772 7.68 16.44 6.25
CA HIS A 772 7.31 15.49 7.30
C HIS A 772 5.84 15.63 7.72
N ASP A 773 5.31 16.84 7.73
CA ASP A 773 3.93 17.15 8.14
C ASP A 773 2.94 17.22 6.97
N GLY A 774 3.41 17.12 5.72
CA GLY A 774 2.58 17.22 4.53
C GLY A 774 2.15 18.63 4.17
N ALA A 775 2.78 19.66 4.77
CA ALA A 775 2.37 21.05 4.58
C ALA A 775 2.74 21.65 3.23
N LEU A 776 3.67 21.05 2.47
CA LEU A 776 4.13 21.57 1.18
C LEU A 776 3.42 20.90 0.02
N ASP A 777 2.86 21.69 -0.85
CA ASP A 777 2.03 21.26 -1.99
C ASP A 777 2.83 20.69 -3.15
N THR A 778 4.02 21.24 -3.44
CA THR A 778 4.86 20.84 -4.58
C THR A 778 6.32 20.77 -4.21
N LEU A 779 7.11 19.98 -4.95
CA LEU A 779 8.57 19.97 -4.83
C LEU A 779 9.17 21.32 -5.27
N ASP A 780 8.56 22.05 -6.22
CA ASP A 780 9.05 23.38 -6.59
C ASP A 780 8.96 24.35 -5.41
N ASN A 781 7.85 24.31 -4.64
CA ASN A 781 7.73 25.13 -3.44
C ASN A 781 8.70 24.70 -2.34
N PHE A 782 8.94 23.40 -2.18
CA PHE A 782 9.97 22.88 -1.28
C PHE A 782 11.36 23.44 -1.67
N PHE A 783 11.72 23.40 -2.95
CA PHE A 783 13.00 23.88 -3.45
C PHE A 783 13.15 25.42 -3.50
N ARG A 784 12.10 26.17 -3.19
CA ARG A 784 12.17 27.64 -3.02
C ARG A 784 12.66 28.07 -1.63
N ASP A 785 12.80 27.14 -0.69
CA ASP A 785 13.38 27.45 0.61
C ASP A 785 14.80 28.04 0.40
N PRO A 786 15.15 29.16 1.07
CA PRO A 786 16.46 29.82 0.93
C PRO A 786 17.67 28.95 1.24
N VAL A 787 17.51 27.79 1.86
CA VAL A 787 18.59 26.83 2.08
C VAL A 787 19.11 26.24 0.75
N PHE A 788 18.28 26.25 -0.31
CA PHE A 788 18.64 25.72 -1.61
C PHE A 788 19.21 26.80 -2.54
N LEU A 789 20.41 26.56 -3.03
CA LEU A 789 21.20 27.49 -3.88
C LEU A 789 21.24 27.00 -5.33
N PHE A 790 20.09 26.95 -5.98
CA PHE A 790 19.98 26.48 -7.37
C PHE A 790 20.73 27.44 -8.33
N PRO A 791 21.52 26.90 -9.28
CA PRO A 791 22.19 27.74 -10.28
C PRO A 791 21.18 28.36 -11.27
N PRO A 792 21.48 29.53 -11.84
CA PRO A 792 20.65 30.15 -12.87
C PRO A 792 20.57 29.32 -14.16
N PRO A 793 19.40 29.25 -14.82
CA PRO A 793 18.12 29.80 -14.39
C PRO A 793 17.45 28.92 -13.33
N ALA A 794 17.30 29.43 -12.11
CA ALA A 794 16.87 28.65 -10.94
C ALA A 794 15.51 27.93 -11.10
N ALA A 795 14.58 28.47 -11.86
CA ALA A 795 13.29 27.79 -12.12
C ALA A 795 13.46 26.53 -12.98
N GLU A 796 14.36 26.57 -13.96
CA GLU A 796 14.65 25.42 -14.82
C GLU A 796 15.40 24.33 -14.05
N THR A 797 16.43 24.69 -13.31
CA THR A 797 17.24 23.73 -12.55
C THR A 797 16.43 23.08 -11.42
N ARG A 798 15.49 23.79 -10.77
CA ARG A 798 14.51 23.18 -9.85
C ARG A 798 13.60 22.18 -10.56
N ARG A 799 13.11 22.52 -11.77
CA ARG A 799 12.27 21.62 -12.57
C ARG A 799 13.04 20.35 -12.95
N GLN A 800 14.30 20.46 -13.35
CA GLN A 800 15.17 19.34 -13.69
C GLN A 800 15.37 18.40 -12.48
N VAL A 801 15.72 18.95 -11.31
CA VAL A 801 15.86 18.15 -10.08
C VAL A 801 14.53 17.52 -9.68
N THR A 802 13.39 18.21 -9.82
CA THR A 802 12.06 17.66 -9.58
C THR A 802 11.79 16.46 -10.49
N ALA A 803 12.06 16.57 -11.80
CA ALA A 803 11.88 15.47 -12.74
C ALA A 803 12.71 14.25 -12.36
N PHE A 804 13.99 14.43 -11.99
CA PHE A 804 14.84 13.33 -11.54
C PHE A 804 14.36 12.70 -10.24
N VAL A 805 13.92 13.47 -9.25
CA VAL A 805 13.42 12.95 -7.96
C VAL A 805 12.13 12.12 -8.15
N LEU A 806 11.27 12.51 -9.09
CA LEU A 806 10.08 11.72 -9.42
C LEU A 806 10.44 10.40 -10.13
N ALA A 807 11.50 10.40 -10.94
CA ALA A 807 12.05 9.23 -11.64
C ALA A 807 13.17 8.52 -10.85
N PHE A 808 13.19 8.66 -9.51
CA PHE A 808 14.25 8.14 -8.64
C PHE A 808 14.40 6.62 -8.76
N ASP A 809 15.63 6.09 -8.66
CA ASP A 809 15.88 4.66 -8.65
C ASP A 809 15.15 3.95 -7.51
N SER A 810 14.77 2.70 -7.72
CA SER A 810 14.14 1.84 -6.72
C SER A 810 14.88 0.50 -6.58
N ASP A 811 14.39 -0.37 -5.70
CA ASP A 811 14.92 -1.73 -5.51
C ASP A 811 14.84 -2.54 -6.81
N LEU A 812 13.78 -2.34 -7.57
CA LEU A 812 13.50 -3.02 -8.82
C LEU A 812 13.58 -2.05 -10.00
N PHE A 813 14.01 -2.57 -11.14
CA PHE A 813 14.04 -1.82 -12.39
C PHE A 813 12.62 -1.66 -12.98
N PRO A 814 12.36 -0.61 -13.76
CA PRO A 814 11.03 -0.31 -14.32
C PRO A 814 10.43 -1.42 -15.18
N ILE A 815 11.28 -2.25 -15.80
CA ILE A 815 10.84 -3.37 -16.66
C ILE A 815 10.24 -4.55 -15.87
N VAL A 816 10.51 -4.64 -14.57
CA VAL A 816 10.01 -5.75 -13.74
C VAL A 816 8.48 -5.70 -13.65
N GLY A 817 7.85 -6.83 -13.93
CA GLY A 817 6.40 -6.97 -14.04
C GLY A 817 5.90 -6.89 -15.49
N GLN A 818 6.62 -6.22 -16.39
CA GLN A 818 6.16 -6.02 -17.76
C GLN A 818 6.02 -7.32 -18.51
N GLN A 819 4.96 -7.42 -19.32
CA GLN A 819 4.56 -8.61 -20.05
C GLN A 819 4.30 -8.32 -21.52
N VAL A 820 4.42 -9.36 -22.34
CA VAL A 820 3.92 -9.37 -23.72
C VAL A 820 3.45 -10.77 -24.11
N THR A 821 2.32 -10.86 -24.77
CA THR A 821 1.84 -12.11 -25.39
C THR A 821 2.18 -12.09 -26.88
N TRP A 822 3.00 -13.05 -27.31
CA TRP A 822 3.49 -13.19 -28.66
C TRP A 822 2.86 -14.39 -29.39
N ARG A 823 2.56 -14.23 -30.68
CA ARG A 823 2.06 -15.26 -31.60
C ARG A 823 2.68 -15.10 -32.98
N PRO A 824 2.70 -16.13 -33.84
CA PRO A 824 3.10 -15.96 -35.22
C PRO A 824 2.30 -14.86 -35.91
N GLY A 825 3.01 -13.97 -36.63
CA GLY A 825 2.42 -12.78 -37.24
C GLY A 825 2.17 -11.62 -36.29
N ALA A 826 2.82 -11.59 -35.12
CA ALA A 826 2.78 -10.46 -34.21
C ALA A 826 3.22 -9.16 -34.87
N SER A 827 2.63 -8.04 -34.44
CA SER A 827 2.98 -6.70 -34.94
C SER A 827 4.38 -6.26 -34.47
N ASP A 828 4.97 -5.28 -35.17
CA ASP A 828 6.29 -4.72 -34.82
C ASP A 828 6.35 -4.18 -33.41
N VAL A 829 5.23 -3.69 -32.86
CA VAL A 829 5.15 -3.19 -31.48
C VAL A 829 5.32 -4.35 -30.48
N ILE A 830 4.73 -5.49 -30.75
CA ILE A 830 4.85 -6.70 -29.90
C ILE A 830 6.29 -7.24 -29.99
N GLU A 831 6.87 -7.31 -31.20
CA GLU A 831 8.28 -7.74 -31.39
C GLU A 831 9.26 -6.80 -30.68
N SER A 832 9.05 -5.49 -30.79
CA SER A 832 9.88 -4.48 -30.12
C SER A 832 9.81 -4.61 -28.59
N ARG A 833 8.61 -4.84 -28.03
CA ARG A 833 8.44 -5.08 -26.59
C ARG A 833 9.16 -6.36 -26.16
N LEU A 834 9.05 -7.44 -26.91
CA LEU A 834 9.73 -8.69 -26.61
C LEU A 834 11.27 -8.53 -26.68
N ALA A 835 11.76 -7.82 -27.68
CA ALA A 835 13.19 -7.53 -27.82
C ALA A 835 13.70 -6.71 -26.61
N LEU A 836 12.94 -5.71 -26.15
CA LEU A 836 13.26 -4.95 -24.95
C LEU A 836 13.32 -5.85 -23.70
N LEU A 837 12.31 -6.70 -23.45
CA LEU A 837 12.30 -7.63 -22.32
C LEU A 837 13.53 -8.55 -22.33
N ARG A 838 13.91 -9.07 -23.49
CA ARG A 838 15.10 -9.93 -23.65
C ARG A 838 16.40 -9.18 -23.35
N THR A 839 16.56 -7.99 -23.92
CA THR A 839 17.75 -7.15 -23.70
C THR A 839 17.91 -6.83 -22.21
N GLN A 840 16.82 -6.44 -21.54
CA GLN A 840 16.85 -6.12 -20.11
C GLN A 840 17.15 -7.36 -19.25
N ALA A 841 16.58 -8.54 -19.57
CA ALA A 841 16.86 -9.77 -18.84
C ALA A 841 18.31 -10.26 -19.00
N GLN A 842 18.97 -9.94 -20.11
CA GLN A 842 20.38 -10.25 -20.38
C GLN A 842 21.35 -9.19 -19.78
N THR A 843 20.84 -8.08 -19.26
CA THR A 843 21.62 -7.06 -18.58
C THR A 843 21.92 -7.51 -17.15
N LEU A 844 23.18 -7.85 -16.87
CA LEU A 844 23.62 -8.42 -15.59
C LEU A 844 24.44 -7.45 -14.74
N THR A 845 24.92 -6.37 -15.32
CA THR A 845 25.77 -5.35 -14.66
C THR A 845 25.15 -3.97 -14.75
N PRO A 846 25.21 -3.13 -13.69
CA PRO A 846 25.89 -3.38 -12.39
C PRO A 846 25.17 -4.37 -11.48
N ARG A 847 23.90 -4.69 -11.77
CA ARG A 847 23.11 -5.73 -11.12
C ARG A 847 22.13 -6.32 -12.14
N ARG A 848 21.69 -7.57 -11.92
CA ARG A 848 20.66 -8.21 -12.76
C ARG A 848 19.38 -7.39 -12.75
N VAL A 849 18.84 -7.12 -13.95
CA VAL A 849 17.63 -6.28 -14.11
C VAL A 849 16.37 -7.08 -13.81
N CYS A 850 16.21 -8.24 -14.46
CA CYS A 850 15.09 -9.15 -14.23
C CYS A 850 15.44 -10.57 -14.69
N ASP A 851 14.58 -11.53 -14.38
CA ASP A 851 14.57 -12.85 -15.04
C ASP A 851 13.42 -12.88 -16.05
N LEU A 852 13.67 -13.29 -17.30
CA LEU A 852 12.64 -13.41 -18.30
C LEU A 852 12.08 -14.83 -18.35
N VAL A 853 10.79 -14.96 -18.07
CA VAL A 853 10.04 -16.23 -18.10
C VAL A 853 9.13 -16.25 -19.32
N ALA A 854 9.11 -17.35 -20.06
CA ALA A 854 8.17 -17.62 -21.13
C ALA A 854 7.20 -18.74 -20.72
N ARG A 855 5.91 -18.57 -21.02
CA ARG A 855 4.87 -19.55 -20.70
C ARG A 855 3.88 -19.70 -21.85
N ALA A 856 3.40 -20.92 -22.03
CA ALA A 856 2.39 -21.27 -23.03
C ALA A 856 1.61 -22.52 -22.61
N THR A 857 0.42 -22.67 -23.18
CA THR A 857 -0.30 -23.94 -23.20
C THR A 857 -0.47 -24.35 -24.65
N VAL A 858 0.19 -25.41 -25.05
CA VAL A 858 0.18 -25.92 -26.44
C VAL A 858 -0.27 -27.38 -26.44
N ASN A 859 -1.30 -27.69 -27.22
CA ASN A 859 -1.89 -29.01 -27.33
C ASN A 859 -2.19 -29.67 -25.95
N GLY A 860 -2.72 -28.87 -25.03
CA GLY A 860 -3.06 -29.35 -23.67
C GLY A 860 -1.87 -29.45 -22.71
N THR A 861 -0.65 -29.19 -23.16
CA THR A 861 0.55 -29.21 -22.32
C THR A 861 0.98 -27.81 -21.94
N VAL A 862 1.23 -27.58 -20.65
CA VAL A 862 1.77 -26.33 -20.13
C VAL A 862 3.29 -26.33 -20.27
N PHE A 863 3.81 -25.34 -20.98
CA PHE A 863 5.25 -25.09 -21.12
C PHE A 863 5.65 -23.88 -20.28
N SER A 864 6.81 -23.99 -19.65
CA SER A 864 7.45 -22.89 -18.95
C SER A 864 8.96 -22.95 -19.19
N ALA A 865 9.55 -21.77 -19.42
CA ALA A 865 10.97 -21.65 -19.72
C ALA A 865 11.57 -20.38 -19.10
N LEU A 866 12.86 -20.44 -18.76
CA LEU A 866 13.65 -19.35 -18.23
C LEU A 866 14.77 -19.00 -19.20
N LEU A 867 14.87 -17.73 -19.59
CA LEU A 867 15.95 -17.23 -20.43
C LEU A 867 17.30 -17.31 -19.69
N GLN A 868 18.29 -17.90 -20.34
CA GLN A 868 19.67 -18.00 -19.85
C GLN A 868 20.53 -16.85 -20.38
N SER A 869 21.69 -16.63 -19.75
CA SER A 869 22.64 -15.58 -20.14
C SER A 869 23.20 -15.72 -21.56
N ASP A 870 23.25 -16.97 -22.11
CA ASP A 870 23.69 -17.26 -23.49
C ASP A 870 22.57 -17.07 -24.51
N GLY A 871 21.36 -16.66 -24.09
CA GLY A 871 20.20 -16.49 -24.97
C GLY A 871 19.38 -17.75 -25.23
N SER A 872 19.79 -18.90 -24.69
CA SER A 872 18.99 -20.13 -24.71
C SER A 872 17.88 -20.11 -23.66
N TRP A 873 16.92 -21.01 -23.79
CA TRP A 873 15.80 -21.16 -22.87
C TRP A 873 15.90 -22.50 -22.14
N ALA A 874 16.11 -22.45 -20.83
CA ALA A 874 16.00 -23.63 -19.97
C ALA A 874 14.52 -23.99 -19.80
N MET A 875 14.18 -25.23 -20.18
CA MET A 875 12.80 -25.72 -20.16
C MET A 875 12.48 -26.37 -18.79
N ARG A 876 11.27 -26.18 -18.31
CA ARG A 876 10.76 -27.03 -17.25
C ARG A 876 10.79 -28.49 -17.67
N GLY A 877 11.24 -29.38 -16.80
CA GLY A 877 11.43 -30.78 -17.10
C GLY A 877 12.78 -31.11 -17.75
N GLY A 878 13.62 -30.08 -17.97
CA GLY A 878 14.99 -30.22 -18.46
C GLY A 878 15.15 -29.91 -19.96
N GLY A 879 16.42 -29.75 -20.38
CA GLY A 879 16.82 -29.39 -21.72
C GLY A 879 16.87 -27.90 -22.00
N LEU A 880 17.57 -27.55 -23.07
CA LEU A 880 17.68 -26.17 -23.57
C LEU A 880 17.03 -26.09 -24.97
N ARG A 881 16.46 -24.91 -25.25
CA ARG A 881 15.95 -24.57 -26.59
C ARG A 881 16.50 -23.23 -27.03
N SER A 882 16.68 -23.09 -28.32
CA SER A 882 16.92 -21.80 -28.96
C SER A 882 15.61 -20.96 -28.94
N ASP A 883 15.74 -19.66 -29.19
CA ASP A 883 14.56 -18.77 -29.30
C ASP A 883 13.62 -19.19 -30.45
N ALA A 884 14.20 -19.61 -31.57
CA ALA A 884 13.42 -20.09 -32.72
C ALA A 884 12.63 -21.36 -32.41
N GLU A 885 13.22 -22.31 -31.70
CA GLU A 885 12.52 -23.52 -31.25
C GLU A 885 11.42 -23.23 -30.22
N LEU A 886 11.66 -22.30 -29.28
CA LEU A 886 10.64 -21.90 -28.33
C LEU A 886 9.45 -21.22 -29.04
N ARG A 887 9.74 -20.27 -29.95
CA ARG A 887 8.70 -19.57 -30.72
C ARG A 887 7.96 -20.53 -31.66
N GLY A 888 8.65 -21.56 -32.19
CA GLY A 888 8.04 -22.61 -33.02
C GLY A 888 6.97 -23.44 -32.31
N LEU A 889 6.89 -23.37 -30.98
CA LEU A 889 5.80 -24.02 -30.21
C LEU A 889 4.47 -23.25 -30.32
N ALA A 890 4.52 -21.94 -30.57
CA ALA A 890 3.32 -21.12 -30.57
C ALA A 890 2.50 -21.24 -31.86
N THR A 891 1.19 -21.05 -31.74
CA THR A 891 0.26 -20.85 -32.85
C THR A 891 -0.54 -19.56 -32.63
N VAL A 892 -1.34 -19.14 -33.60
CA VAL A 892 -2.20 -17.94 -33.46
C VAL A 892 -3.18 -18.07 -32.30
N THR A 893 -3.65 -19.28 -31.99
CA THR A 893 -4.62 -19.57 -30.91
C THR A 893 -3.97 -20.10 -29.63
N GLN A 894 -2.67 -20.37 -29.65
CA GLN A 894 -1.88 -20.88 -28.52
C GLN A 894 -0.57 -20.05 -28.43
N PRO A 895 -0.66 -18.79 -27.99
CA PRO A 895 0.47 -17.89 -27.95
C PRO A 895 1.42 -18.18 -26.78
N LEU A 896 2.60 -17.54 -26.81
CA LEU A 896 3.56 -17.47 -25.71
C LEU A 896 3.39 -16.16 -24.95
N THR A 897 3.38 -16.20 -23.62
CA THR A 897 3.44 -15.01 -22.79
C THR A 897 4.81 -14.92 -22.12
N PHE A 898 5.47 -13.78 -22.33
CA PHE A 898 6.76 -13.45 -21.75
C PHE A 898 6.57 -12.45 -20.62
N THR A 899 7.23 -12.69 -19.48
CA THR A 899 7.13 -11.82 -18.29
C THR A 899 8.51 -11.60 -17.69
N CYS A 900 8.89 -10.34 -17.48
CA CYS A 900 10.09 -9.95 -16.73
C CYS A 900 9.76 -10.00 -15.24
N VAL A 901 10.19 -11.05 -14.55
CA VAL A 901 9.93 -11.24 -13.12
C VAL A 901 11.08 -10.68 -12.28
N PRO A 902 10.90 -10.38 -10.98
CA PRO A 902 11.98 -9.88 -10.13
C PRO A 902 13.22 -10.76 -10.21
N PRO A 903 14.44 -10.17 -10.23
CA PRO A 903 15.66 -10.93 -10.37
C PRO A 903 15.85 -11.95 -9.25
N GLY A 904 16.26 -13.19 -9.60
CA GLY A 904 16.40 -14.29 -8.66
C GLY A 904 15.14 -15.14 -8.45
N THR A 905 13.97 -14.67 -8.94
CA THR A 905 12.70 -15.42 -8.80
C THR A 905 12.38 -16.30 -9.98
N GLY A 906 13.04 -16.10 -11.12
CA GLY A 906 12.71 -16.76 -12.40
C GLY A 906 12.80 -18.27 -12.35
N ARG A 907 13.81 -18.83 -11.66
CA ARG A 907 13.95 -20.29 -11.51
C ARG A 907 12.73 -20.88 -10.80
N ARG A 908 12.37 -20.34 -9.65
CA ARG A 908 11.18 -20.77 -8.90
C ARG A 908 9.92 -20.65 -9.76
N ILE A 909 9.75 -19.52 -10.42
CA ILE A 909 8.53 -19.24 -11.20
C ILE A 909 8.45 -20.14 -12.45
N ALA A 910 9.54 -20.35 -13.17
CA ALA A 910 9.51 -21.04 -14.47
C ALA A 910 9.84 -22.53 -14.39
N LEU A 911 10.77 -22.94 -13.55
CA LEU A 911 11.35 -24.27 -13.59
C LEU A 911 10.90 -25.17 -12.44
N ASP A 912 10.79 -24.61 -11.22
CA ASP A 912 10.54 -25.40 -10.03
C ASP A 912 9.03 -25.50 -9.73
N GLN A 913 8.25 -24.47 -10.04
CA GLN A 913 6.83 -24.42 -9.69
C GLN A 913 5.90 -24.43 -10.89
N ALA A 914 6.26 -23.71 -11.88
CA ALA A 914 5.46 -23.36 -13.05
C ALA A 914 3.95 -23.21 -12.87
#